data_e489fc4a75a9eb01ff6b1d8a6cbcf3d4
#
_entry.id   e489fc4a75a9eb01ff6b1d8a6cbcf3d4
#
_cell.length_a   1.000
_cell.length_b   1.000
_cell.length_c   1.000
_cell.angle_alpha   90.00
_cell.angle_beta   90.00
_cell.angle_gamma   90.00
#
_symmetry.space_group_name_H-M   'P 1'
#
loop_
_entity.id
_entity.type
_entity.pdbx_description
1 polymer ?
#
loop_
_entity_poly.entity_id
_entity_poly.type
_entity_poly.pdbx_seq_one_letter_code
_entity_poly.pdbx_strand_id
1 'polypeptide(L)'
;IYFTSITDYSGSVNLKVLGDEDADMSKWENLKPGTTLIVRGNYMYDKYEHDFVILPYDVLQVERQQRQDTAPDGEKRVELHLHTKSSSMDGFNDPGKIVRLAHRMGHRAIAITDHGVCQGYPEAMLATDAIHETDPNFKLIYGCEAYFVDDMIPAVYGGAQKPLSGSFVVFDTETTGLDSNTERLTEIGAVFVENGKINEEKKFCTFVNPGKPIPQKVVDLTGINDAMVADAPTPEEAILAFKEFCGDNILVAHNAHSFDMLFIRKAGEKAGVSWDENTYIDTLPMGQALFPGLRNYKLDTINKHLEIPPFNHHRAVDDAMALARIFEVMLTDLQEKDIHTVEAINTGLGGNKEVLKKKYYHLIILVQNQVGLKNLYRIVSAAHTQYFFKKPRVPRSLLNQYREGLLLSPACEAGELYRAIVAGQPYEQLLRIADYYDYLEVQPLGNNEFMVRNGQVDSIEAIKNFNRTVIKLGEDLHKPVVATGDSHFQEPEDWIYRAVLQAGNGFKDADNQAPLYFRTTPDMLEDFSYLPQEKAYEIVVTNPNKIAATIDNNLRAIPKGTYPPSIPGAEQELRDDTWKHAARDYGSPLPDVLQKRLKKELDSICGHGYAVLYVIAVRLVAYSNAGGYQVGSRGSVGSSAVAHFSGISEVNSMPPHYLCPNCKHSEWINDGIHFDGFDLPDKNCPVCGKKMIVEGHDIPFETFLGFYGDKEPDIDLNFSGMYQSHVHRYTEELFGKENVFKAGTVSGLQDKTAYGYVKKYLEERGKTVNRAEENRLVMGCTGVKRTTGQHPGGMVVVPDTFDIYDFCAIQHPADDVKGGLLTTHFEFKYLHDTLLKLDELGHDVPTFYKFFEEY
;
A
#
# COMPACT_ATOMS: atom_id res chain seq x y z
N ILE A 1 -29.03 19.56 -34.96
CA ILE A 1 -27.57 19.77 -34.92
C ILE A 1 -26.96 18.65 -34.11
N TYR A 2 -25.98 17.92 -34.66
CA TYR A 2 -25.17 16.95 -33.95
C TYR A 2 -23.82 17.58 -33.63
N PHE A 3 -23.31 17.37 -32.43
CA PHE A 3 -22.08 17.96 -31.94
C PHE A 3 -21.18 16.91 -31.29
N THR A 4 -19.96 16.79 -31.74
CA THR A 4 -18.97 15.85 -31.18
C THR A 4 -17.56 16.40 -31.31
N SER A 5 -16.62 15.86 -30.54
CA SER A 5 -15.20 16.21 -30.64
C SER A 5 -14.40 15.07 -31.23
N ILE A 6 -13.40 15.40 -32.04
CA ILE A 6 -12.43 14.45 -32.56
C ILE A 6 -11.00 14.87 -32.18
N THR A 7 -10.11 13.91 -32.10
CA THR A 7 -8.70 14.11 -31.79
C THR A 7 -7.83 13.15 -32.57
N ASP A 8 -6.66 13.62 -32.98
CA ASP A 8 -5.55 12.79 -33.47
C ASP A 8 -4.42 12.68 -32.43
N TYR A 9 -4.70 13.13 -31.20
CA TYR A 9 -3.80 13.24 -30.02
C TYR A 9 -2.72 14.31 -30.14
N SER A 10 -2.49 14.93 -31.32
CA SER A 10 -1.68 16.14 -31.43
C SER A 10 -2.50 17.40 -31.15
N GLY A 11 -3.82 17.29 -31.33
CA GLY A 11 -4.82 18.31 -31.04
C GLY A 11 -6.23 17.77 -31.19
N SER A 12 -7.20 18.61 -30.84
CA SER A 12 -8.62 18.25 -30.89
C SER A 12 -9.43 19.35 -31.53
N VAL A 13 -10.57 19.00 -32.14
CA VAL A 13 -11.50 19.96 -32.74
C VAL A 13 -12.93 19.44 -32.61
N ASN A 14 -13.86 20.36 -32.48
CA ASN A 14 -15.28 20.06 -32.51
C ASN A 14 -15.80 19.89 -33.95
N LEU A 15 -16.64 18.89 -34.15
CA LEU A 15 -17.47 18.73 -35.34
C LEU A 15 -18.86 19.24 -35.05
N LYS A 16 -19.38 20.10 -35.91
CA LYS A 16 -20.75 20.61 -35.85
C LYS A 16 -21.49 20.20 -37.15
N VAL A 17 -22.39 19.22 -37.00
CA VAL A 17 -23.17 18.74 -38.14
C VAL A 17 -24.50 19.48 -38.15
N LEU A 18 -24.77 20.16 -39.24
CA LEU A 18 -26.03 20.82 -39.48
C LEU A 18 -26.88 19.89 -40.35
N GLY A 19 -28.00 19.41 -39.84
CA GLY A 19 -28.97 18.62 -40.57
C GLY A 19 -30.17 19.47 -40.97
N ASP A 20 -30.59 19.39 -42.24
CA ASP A 20 -31.88 19.85 -42.70
C ASP A 20 -32.95 18.78 -42.41
N GLU A 21 -34.26 19.13 -42.56
CA GLU A 21 -35.35 18.17 -42.31
C GLU A 21 -35.24 16.89 -43.17
N ASP A 22 -34.52 16.97 -44.29
CA ASP A 22 -34.34 15.84 -45.24
C ASP A 22 -32.93 15.21 -45.14
N ALA A 23 -32.06 15.65 -44.20
CA ALA A 23 -30.67 15.13 -44.09
C ALA A 23 -30.64 13.79 -43.37
N ASP A 24 -29.99 12.81 -43.97
CA ASP A 24 -29.70 11.52 -43.32
C ASP A 24 -28.64 11.69 -42.20
N MET A 25 -29.13 11.81 -40.97
CA MET A 25 -28.31 11.94 -39.78
C MET A 25 -27.83 10.60 -39.19
N SER A 26 -28.31 9.47 -39.74
CA SER A 26 -28.02 8.13 -39.22
C SER A 26 -26.51 7.79 -39.09
N LYS A 27 -25.71 8.30 -40.00
CA LYS A 27 -24.23 8.13 -39.97
C LYS A 27 -23.59 8.79 -38.74
N TRP A 28 -24.17 9.86 -38.20
CA TRP A 28 -23.66 10.61 -37.07
C TRP A 28 -24.23 10.10 -35.74
N GLU A 29 -25.51 9.78 -35.72
CA GLU A 29 -26.21 9.34 -34.52
C GLU A 29 -25.73 7.97 -33.99
N ASN A 30 -25.25 7.13 -34.91
CA ASN A 30 -24.73 5.80 -34.56
C ASN A 30 -23.25 5.80 -34.15
N LEU A 31 -22.55 6.93 -34.16
CA LEU A 31 -21.15 7.02 -33.72
C LEU A 31 -21.04 6.87 -32.22
N LYS A 32 -20.12 6.01 -31.80
CA LYS A 32 -19.80 5.79 -30.37
C LYS A 32 -18.47 6.44 -30.02
N PRO A 33 -18.27 6.91 -28.77
CA PRO A 33 -16.97 7.36 -28.31
C PRO A 33 -15.87 6.28 -28.61
N GLY A 34 -14.72 6.74 -29.14
CA GLY A 34 -13.64 5.84 -29.56
C GLY A 34 -13.70 5.38 -31.02
N THR A 35 -14.76 5.72 -31.76
CA THR A 35 -14.81 5.46 -33.21
C THR A 35 -13.78 6.30 -33.94
N THR A 36 -12.98 5.69 -34.82
CA THR A 36 -12.01 6.39 -35.66
C THR A 36 -12.66 6.84 -36.98
N LEU A 37 -12.49 8.10 -37.30
CA LEU A 37 -13.12 8.75 -38.45
C LEU A 37 -12.10 9.42 -39.35
N ILE A 38 -12.36 9.36 -40.67
CA ILE A 38 -11.82 10.34 -41.61
C ILE A 38 -12.95 11.35 -41.89
N VAL A 39 -12.67 12.61 -41.65
CA VAL A 39 -13.66 13.69 -41.80
C VAL A 39 -13.20 14.67 -42.87
N ARG A 40 -14.10 14.98 -43.77
CA ARG A 40 -13.90 16.04 -44.76
C ARG A 40 -14.88 17.16 -44.51
N GLY A 41 -14.41 18.39 -44.35
CA GLY A 41 -15.27 19.53 -44.01
C GLY A 41 -14.56 20.85 -44.04
N ASN A 42 -15.29 21.93 -43.75
CA ASN A 42 -14.77 23.27 -43.65
C ASN A 42 -14.35 23.59 -42.22
N TYR A 43 -13.09 23.93 -42.00
CA TYR A 43 -12.62 24.45 -40.72
C TYR A 43 -12.86 25.95 -40.67
N MET A 44 -13.70 26.41 -39.72
CA MET A 44 -14.08 27.79 -39.64
C MET A 44 -14.42 28.22 -38.21
N TYR A 45 -14.36 29.52 -37.94
CA TYR A 45 -14.80 30.08 -36.65
C TYR A 45 -16.34 30.15 -36.61
N ASP A 46 -16.90 29.49 -35.59
CA ASP A 46 -18.31 29.54 -35.30
C ASP A 46 -18.60 30.60 -34.24
N LYS A 47 -19.35 31.63 -34.66
CA LYS A 47 -19.69 32.78 -33.80
C LYS A 47 -20.66 32.44 -32.65
N TYR A 48 -21.35 31.29 -32.68
CA TYR A 48 -22.25 30.82 -31.62
C TYR A 48 -21.51 30.00 -30.58
N GLU A 49 -20.54 29.21 -31.03
CA GLU A 49 -19.66 28.42 -30.13
C GLU A 49 -18.48 29.25 -29.60
N HIS A 50 -18.21 30.40 -30.20
CA HIS A 50 -17.04 31.24 -29.93
C HIS A 50 -15.72 30.47 -30.08
N ASP A 51 -15.67 29.52 -31.02
CA ASP A 51 -14.53 28.63 -31.22
C ASP A 51 -14.45 28.18 -32.69
N PHE A 52 -13.30 27.57 -33.05
CA PHE A 52 -13.13 26.94 -34.35
C PHE A 52 -13.75 25.55 -34.36
N VAL A 53 -14.53 25.25 -35.37
CA VAL A 53 -15.18 23.99 -35.61
C VAL A 53 -14.96 23.47 -37.02
N ILE A 54 -15.09 22.17 -37.24
CA ILE A 54 -15.23 21.61 -38.57
C ILE A 54 -16.73 21.43 -38.85
N LEU A 55 -17.20 22.03 -39.95
CA LEU A 55 -18.50 21.71 -40.55
C LEU A 55 -18.28 20.59 -41.58
N PRO A 56 -18.57 19.33 -41.18
CA PRO A 56 -18.32 18.20 -42.06
C PRO A 56 -19.39 18.08 -43.13
N TYR A 57 -18.99 17.75 -44.34
CA TYR A 57 -19.90 17.36 -45.44
C TYR A 57 -19.68 15.91 -45.86
N ASP A 58 -18.67 15.23 -45.33
CA ASP A 58 -18.46 13.80 -45.52
C ASP A 58 -17.74 13.19 -44.31
N VAL A 59 -18.07 11.94 -44.00
CA VAL A 59 -17.48 11.17 -42.92
C VAL A 59 -17.33 9.71 -43.33
N LEU A 60 -16.17 9.14 -43.06
CA LEU A 60 -15.89 7.71 -43.23
C LEU A 60 -15.41 7.14 -41.92
N GLN A 61 -16.10 6.11 -41.44
CA GLN A 61 -15.61 5.32 -40.32
C GLN A 61 -14.52 4.37 -40.81
N VAL A 62 -13.38 4.37 -40.12
CA VAL A 62 -12.22 3.54 -40.46
C VAL A 62 -11.74 2.81 -39.21
N GLU A 63 -11.05 1.70 -39.44
CA GLU A 63 -10.38 1.04 -38.33
C GLU A 63 -9.04 1.72 -38.05
N ARG A 64 -8.83 2.15 -36.82
CA ARG A 64 -7.52 2.63 -36.38
C ARG A 64 -6.59 1.45 -36.22
N GLN A 65 -5.43 1.53 -36.84
CA GLN A 65 -4.36 0.60 -36.60
C GLN A 65 -3.86 0.82 -35.15
N GLN A 66 -4.27 -0.09 -34.25
CA GLN A 66 -3.81 -0.02 -32.85
C GLN A 66 -2.38 -0.55 -32.78
N ARG A 67 -1.60 0.01 -31.86
CA ARG A 67 -0.25 -0.46 -31.58
C ARG A 67 -0.31 -1.92 -31.12
N GLN A 68 0.53 -2.75 -31.71
CA GLN A 68 0.61 -4.19 -31.48
C GLN A 68 2.03 -4.59 -31.12
N ASP A 69 2.18 -5.58 -30.28
CA ASP A 69 3.46 -6.22 -30.05
C ASP A 69 3.72 -7.25 -31.16
N THR A 70 4.66 -6.95 -32.05
CA THR A 70 4.97 -7.76 -33.25
C THR A 70 5.98 -8.87 -32.96
N ALA A 71 6.46 -9.05 -31.73
CA ALA A 71 7.29 -10.19 -31.39
C ALA A 71 6.51 -11.51 -31.59
N PRO A 72 7.19 -12.63 -31.90
CA PRO A 72 6.53 -13.92 -32.05
C PRO A 72 5.77 -14.35 -30.79
N ASP A 73 4.72 -15.13 -30.96
CA ASP A 73 3.99 -15.69 -29.83
C ASP A 73 4.92 -16.57 -28.97
N GLY A 74 4.84 -16.36 -27.65
CA GLY A 74 5.73 -17.02 -26.69
C GLY A 74 7.08 -16.34 -26.47
N GLU A 75 7.43 -15.33 -27.27
CA GLU A 75 8.66 -14.52 -27.15
C GLU A 75 8.39 -13.08 -26.72
N LYS A 76 7.20 -12.80 -26.20
CA LYS A 76 6.82 -11.47 -25.72
C LYS A 76 7.27 -11.24 -24.31
N ARG A 77 7.61 -10.00 -24.01
CA ARG A 77 8.03 -9.56 -22.67
C ARG A 77 6.88 -9.60 -21.65
N VAL A 78 7.22 -9.55 -20.40
CA VAL A 78 6.30 -9.30 -19.27
C VAL A 78 6.71 -8.00 -18.60
N GLU A 79 5.75 -7.08 -18.39
CA GLU A 79 6.01 -5.88 -17.61
C GLU A 79 5.90 -6.20 -16.12
N LEU A 80 6.97 -5.89 -15.37
CA LEU A 80 7.06 -6.16 -13.93
C LEU A 80 7.06 -4.87 -13.07
N HIS A 81 7.01 -3.68 -13.70
CA HIS A 81 7.00 -2.40 -13.04
C HIS A 81 6.04 -1.43 -13.75
N LEU A 82 4.83 -1.27 -13.21
CA LEU A 82 3.77 -0.50 -13.85
C LEU A 82 2.90 0.19 -12.81
N HIS A 83 2.58 1.45 -13.08
CA HIS A 83 1.73 2.31 -12.26
C HIS A 83 0.37 2.53 -12.89
N THR A 84 -0.68 2.42 -12.09
CA THR A 84 -2.05 2.72 -12.48
C THR A 84 -2.50 4.07 -11.93
N LYS A 85 -3.75 4.44 -12.23
CA LYS A 85 -4.40 5.62 -11.63
C LYS A 85 -4.44 5.59 -10.10
N SER A 86 -4.12 4.45 -9.47
CA SER A 86 -4.00 4.32 -8.02
C SER A 86 -2.69 4.91 -7.47
N SER A 87 -1.67 5.07 -8.30
CA SER A 87 -0.47 5.86 -7.99
C SER A 87 -0.83 7.35 -8.01
N SER A 88 -1.08 7.89 -6.83
CA SER A 88 -1.71 9.20 -6.61
C SER A 88 -1.02 10.33 -7.36
N MET A 89 -1.76 11.05 -8.23
CA MET A 89 -1.30 12.20 -9.01
C MET A 89 -0.11 11.91 -9.96
N ASP A 90 0.14 10.64 -10.29
CA ASP A 90 1.31 10.24 -11.07
C ASP A 90 1.04 9.17 -12.14
N GLY A 91 0.24 8.15 -11.85
CA GLY A 91 -0.13 7.09 -12.80
C GLY A 91 -1.42 7.40 -13.58
N PHE A 92 -1.45 7.00 -14.86
CA PHE A 92 -2.58 7.23 -15.77
C PHE A 92 -3.14 5.95 -16.39
N ASN A 93 -2.49 4.81 -16.19
CA ASN A 93 -3.01 3.54 -16.64
C ASN A 93 -4.28 3.18 -15.85
N ASP A 94 -5.38 2.95 -16.55
CA ASP A 94 -6.58 2.37 -15.97
C ASP A 94 -6.30 0.89 -15.67
N PRO A 95 -6.50 0.40 -14.43
CA PRO A 95 -6.07 -0.95 -14.06
C PRO A 95 -6.67 -2.05 -14.93
N GLY A 96 -7.97 -1.96 -15.21
CA GLY A 96 -8.63 -2.98 -16.05
C GLY A 96 -8.28 -2.88 -17.52
N LYS A 97 -8.09 -1.64 -18.04
CA LYS A 97 -7.77 -1.45 -19.47
C LYS A 97 -6.34 -1.89 -19.79
N ILE A 98 -5.37 -1.60 -18.90
CA ILE A 98 -3.98 -1.98 -19.16
C ILE A 98 -3.78 -3.50 -19.11
N VAL A 99 -4.51 -4.20 -18.22
CA VAL A 99 -4.52 -5.67 -18.18
C VAL A 99 -5.06 -6.25 -19.50
N ARG A 100 -6.21 -5.73 -19.95
CA ARG A 100 -6.78 -6.15 -21.27
C ARG A 100 -5.88 -5.79 -22.45
N LEU A 101 -5.15 -4.67 -22.38
CA LEU A 101 -4.19 -4.28 -23.41
C LEU A 101 -3.03 -5.27 -23.48
N ALA A 102 -2.41 -5.61 -22.34
CA ALA A 102 -1.31 -6.57 -22.29
C ALA A 102 -1.74 -7.94 -22.88
N HIS A 103 -2.92 -8.44 -22.49
CA HIS A 103 -3.47 -9.68 -23.05
C HIS A 103 -3.69 -9.56 -24.56
N ARG A 104 -4.30 -8.48 -25.06
CA ARG A 104 -4.52 -8.24 -26.49
C ARG A 104 -3.20 -8.17 -27.27
N MET A 105 -2.13 -7.65 -26.67
CA MET A 105 -0.78 -7.65 -27.26
C MET A 105 -0.11 -9.02 -27.22
N GLY A 106 -0.73 -10.02 -26.59
CA GLY A 106 -0.23 -11.41 -26.49
C GLY A 106 0.81 -11.59 -25.40
N HIS A 107 0.96 -10.63 -24.45
CA HIS A 107 1.77 -10.84 -23.25
C HIS A 107 1.10 -11.89 -22.37
N ARG A 108 1.89 -12.78 -21.77
CA ARG A 108 1.34 -13.84 -20.91
C ARG A 108 1.05 -13.40 -19.48
N ALA A 109 1.62 -12.27 -19.08
CA ALA A 109 1.44 -11.72 -17.74
C ALA A 109 1.70 -10.22 -17.74
N ILE A 110 1.19 -9.55 -16.69
CA ILE A 110 1.47 -8.14 -16.38
C ILE A 110 1.46 -7.94 -14.87
N ALA A 111 2.39 -7.14 -14.35
CA ALA A 111 2.39 -6.73 -12.95
C ALA A 111 1.71 -5.36 -12.77
N ILE A 112 1.11 -5.16 -11.60
CA ILE A 112 0.67 -3.85 -11.11
C ILE A 112 1.46 -3.56 -9.84
N THR A 113 2.20 -2.45 -9.83
CA THR A 113 3.15 -2.07 -8.78
C THR A 113 2.99 -0.60 -8.39
N ASP A 114 1.79 -0.20 -7.99
CA ASP A 114 1.48 1.17 -7.60
C ASP A 114 2.30 1.64 -6.38
N HIS A 115 2.52 2.95 -6.28
CA HIS A 115 3.27 3.60 -5.22
C HIS A 115 2.65 3.42 -3.84
N GLY A 116 3.16 2.48 -3.05
CA GLY A 116 2.80 2.24 -1.64
C GLY A 116 1.37 1.78 -1.41
N VAL A 117 0.64 1.38 -2.45
CA VAL A 117 -0.78 1.00 -2.38
C VAL A 117 -1.11 -0.21 -3.25
N CYS A 118 -2.27 -0.82 -2.97
CA CYS A 118 -2.81 -1.98 -3.68
C CYS A 118 -4.20 -1.69 -4.33
N GLN A 119 -4.63 -0.45 -4.39
CA GLN A 119 -6.01 -0.08 -4.73
C GLN A 119 -6.41 -0.37 -6.18
N GLY A 120 -5.44 -0.56 -7.08
CA GLY A 120 -5.68 -1.00 -8.46
C GLY A 120 -6.01 -2.49 -8.62
N TYR A 121 -5.77 -3.31 -7.58
CA TYR A 121 -5.91 -4.77 -7.67
C TYR A 121 -7.33 -5.25 -7.99
N PRO A 122 -8.39 -4.77 -7.33
CA PRO A 122 -9.73 -5.31 -7.58
C PRO A 122 -10.18 -5.12 -9.03
N GLU A 123 -9.94 -3.96 -9.62
CA GLU A 123 -10.32 -3.69 -11.01
C GLU A 123 -9.49 -4.52 -12.01
N ALA A 124 -8.18 -4.65 -11.75
CA ALA A 124 -7.30 -5.51 -12.54
C ALA A 124 -7.69 -7.00 -12.41
N MET A 125 -8.06 -7.44 -11.21
CA MET A 125 -8.57 -8.79 -10.94
C MET A 125 -9.83 -9.10 -11.73
N LEU A 126 -10.82 -8.19 -11.73
CA LEU A 126 -12.06 -8.37 -12.50
C LEU A 126 -11.79 -8.43 -14.00
N ALA A 127 -10.83 -7.64 -14.50
CA ALA A 127 -10.42 -7.72 -15.90
C ALA A 127 -9.75 -9.06 -16.22
N THR A 128 -8.97 -9.60 -15.30
CA THR A 128 -8.32 -10.90 -15.43
C THR A 128 -9.31 -12.06 -15.36
N ASP A 129 -10.32 -11.97 -14.47
CA ASP A 129 -11.40 -12.96 -14.41
C ASP A 129 -12.15 -13.07 -15.76
N ALA A 130 -12.42 -11.95 -16.41
CA ALA A 130 -13.04 -11.93 -17.74
C ALA A 130 -12.10 -12.52 -18.83
N ILE A 131 -10.79 -12.30 -18.73
CA ILE A 131 -9.81 -12.91 -19.63
C ILE A 131 -9.75 -14.42 -19.42
N HIS A 132 -9.83 -14.90 -18.20
CA HIS A 132 -9.77 -16.33 -17.87
C HIS A 132 -10.93 -17.13 -18.44
N GLU A 133 -12.02 -16.53 -18.87
CA GLU A 133 -13.09 -17.22 -19.61
C GLU A 133 -12.59 -17.76 -20.97
N THR A 134 -11.56 -17.14 -21.55
CA THR A 134 -10.98 -17.52 -22.85
C THR A 134 -9.52 -17.95 -22.78
N ASP A 135 -8.74 -17.37 -21.88
CA ASP A 135 -7.32 -17.68 -21.65
C ASP A 135 -7.01 -17.83 -20.15
N PRO A 136 -7.19 -19.02 -19.58
CA PRO A 136 -6.95 -19.29 -18.17
C PRO A 136 -5.47 -19.23 -17.74
N ASN A 137 -4.55 -19.12 -18.73
CA ASN A 137 -3.11 -19.06 -18.46
C ASN A 137 -2.58 -17.63 -18.36
N PHE A 138 -3.35 -16.63 -18.73
CA PHE A 138 -2.96 -15.23 -18.54
C PHE A 138 -2.82 -14.91 -17.06
N LYS A 139 -1.76 -14.20 -16.69
CA LYS A 139 -1.40 -13.99 -15.29
C LYS A 139 -1.38 -12.52 -14.92
N LEU A 140 -2.16 -12.16 -13.89
CA LEU A 140 -2.00 -10.91 -13.19
C LEU A 140 -1.01 -11.10 -12.03
N ILE A 141 0.03 -10.29 -12.00
CA ILE A 141 1.04 -10.27 -10.94
C ILE A 141 0.73 -9.10 -10.02
N TYR A 142 0.39 -9.40 -8.77
CA TYR A 142 0.18 -8.38 -7.75
C TYR A 142 1.53 -7.93 -7.20
N GLY A 143 1.72 -6.63 -7.08
CA GLY A 143 2.94 -6.05 -6.56
C GLY A 143 2.74 -4.63 -6.05
N CYS A 144 3.76 -4.06 -5.45
CA CYS A 144 3.74 -2.71 -4.91
C CYS A 144 5.13 -2.09 -5.03
N GLU A 145 5.21 -0.85 -5.48
CA GLU A 145 6.43 -0.06 -5.33
C GLU A 145 6.44 0.61 -3.95
N ALA A 146 7.17 0.02 -3.02
CA ALA A 146 7.24 0.45 -1.64
C ALA A 146 8.20 1.63 -1.43
N TYR A 147 7.89 2.50 -0.46
CA TYR A 147 8.79 3.53 0.03
C TYR A 147 9.69 2.94 1.13
N PHE A 148 10.74 2.29 0.71
CA PHE A 148 11.64 1.51 1.54
C PHE A 148 12.56 2.39 2.38
N VAL A 149 12.73 2.04 3.66
CA VAL A 149 13.67 2.69 4.59
C VAL A 149 14.49 1.61 5.27
N ASP A 150 15.81 1.74 5.20
CA ASP A 150 16.69 0.88 5.97
C ASP A 150 16.69 1.35 7.43
N ASP A 151 15.94 0.65 8.25
CA ASP A 151 15.84 0.83 9.70
C ASP A 151 16.71 -0.15 10.47
N MET A 152 17.43 -1.03 9.77
CA MET A 152 18.39 -1.91 10.37
C MET A 152 19.52 -1.08 10.96
N ILE A 153 19.95 -1.46 12.13
CA ILE A 153 21.07 -0.81 12.76
C ILE A 153 22.31 -1.62 12.39
N PRO A 154 23.19 -1.08 11.56
CA PRO A 154 24.38 -1.80 11.15
C PRO A 154 25.41 -1.83 12.31
N ALA A 155 25.03 -2.48 13.40
CA ALA A 155 25.86 -2.60 14.59
C ALA A 155 26.73 -3.86 14.56
N VAL A 156 26.24 -4.95 13.96
CA VAL A 156 26.96 -6.21 13.88
C VAL A 156 27.35 -6.51 12.44
N TYR A 157 28.61 -6.85 12.26
CA TYR A 157 29.21 -7.23 10.99
C TYR A 157 29.82 -8.62 11.10
N GLY A 158 29.57 -9.51 10.18
CA GLY A 158 29.95 -10.92 10.19
C GLY A 158 28.82 -11.85 10.57
N GLY A 159 29.04 -13.16 10.54
CA GLY A 159 28.00 -14.20 10.64
C GLY A 159 28.02 -15.06 11.90
N ALA A 160 28.67 -14.63 12.99
CA ALA A 160 28.78 -15.47 14.18
C ALA A 160 27.44 -15.57 14.94
N GLN A 161 26.89 -16.77 15.00
CA GLN A 161 25.75 -17.10 15.86
C GLN A 161 26.24 -17.38 17.29
N LYS A 162 26.37 -16.32 18.07
CA LYS A 162 26.84 -16.43 19.47
C LYS A 162 25.86 -15.75 20.42
N PRO A 163 25.68 -16.30 21.65
CA PRO A 163 24.84 -15.66 22.67
C PRO A 163 25.49 -14.39 23.21
N LEU A 164 24.70 -13.44 23.68
CA LEU A 164 25.20 -12.21 24.34
C LEU A 164 25.92 -12.47 25.66
N SER A 165 25.78 -13.65 26.24
CA SER A 165 26.56 -14.13 27.39
C SER A 165 27.94 -14.68 27.01
N GLY A 166 28.33 -14.60 25.74
CA GLY A 166 29.62 -15.05 25.23
C GLY A 166 30.80 -14.21 25.68
N SER A 167 31.92 -14.41 24.99
CA SER A 167 33.15 -13.67 25.21
C SER A 167 33.39 -12.65 24.07
N PHE A 168 33.73 -11.43 24.45
CA PHE A 168 33.96 -10.31 23.56
C PHE A 168 35.31 -9.68 23.85
N VAL A 169 36.01 -9.17 22.83
CA VAL A 169 37.19 -8.35 22.92
C VAL A 169 36.81 -6.91 22.59
N VAL A 170 36.70 -6.09 23.62
CA VAL A 170 36.44 -4.67 23.48
C VAL A 170 37.78 -3.96 23.29
N PHE A 171 37.92 -3.22 22.19
CA PHE A 171 39.20 -2.60 21.83
C PHE A 171 39.04 -1.18 21.29
N ASP A 172 40.15 -0.44 21.30
CA ASP A 172 40.25 0.88 20.74
C ASP A 172 41.64 1.04 20.12
N THR A 173 41.80 1.94 19.13
CA THR A 173 43.04 2.17 18.44
C THR A 173 43.37 3.66 18.36
N GLU A 174 44.66 4.01 18.62
CA GLU A 174 45.22 5.32 18.33
C GLU A 174 46.03 5.28 17.05
N THR A 175 45.98 6.38 16.28
CA THR A 175 46.56 6.43 14.93
C THR A 175 47.21 7.77 14.64
N THR A 176 48.07 7.83 13.60
CA THR A 176 48.70 9.08 13.15
C THR A 176 47.75 10.05 12.44
N GLY A 177 46.49 9.65 12.23
CA GLY A 177 45.44 10.44 11.57
C GLY A 177 44.22 9.61 11.16
N LEU A 178 43.30 10.16 10.38
CA LEU A 178 41.98 9.56 10.16
C LEU A 178 41.88 8.65 8.92
N ASP A 179 42.79 8.77 7.94
CA ASP A 179 42.71 7.99 6.70
C ASP A 179 43.56 6.72 6.78
N SER A 180 42.93 5.56 6.88
CA SER A 180 43.62 4.25 6.98
C SER A 180 44.55 3.91 5.80
N ASN A 181 44.41 4.58 4.64
CA ASN A 181 45.30 4.37 3.50
C ASN A 181 46.63 5.06 3.67
N THR A 182 46.67 6.22 4.30
CA THR A 182 47.88 7.05 4.46
C THR A 182 48.41 7.03 5.87
N GLU A 183 47.54 6.82 6.87
CA GLU A 183 47.88 6.87 8.29
C GLU A 183 48.19 5.47 8.87
N ARG A 184 48.75 5.42 10.10
CA ARG A 184 49.24 4.20 10.75
C ARG A 184 48.83 4.14 12.21
N LEU A 185 48.76 2.92 12.76
CA LEU A 185 48.53 2.65 14.19
C LEU A 185 49.70 3.20 15.04
N THR A 186 49.34 3.74 16.20
CA THR A 186 50.29 4.20 17.24
C THR A 186 50.10 3.51 18.58
N GLU A 187 48.87 3.02 18.88
CA GLU A 187 48.58 2.21 20.06
C GLU A 187 47.37 1.28 19.76
N ILE A 188 47.36 0.09 20.37
CA ILE A 188 46.20 -0.81 20.42
C ILE A 188 45.93 -1.16 21.88
N GLY A 189 44.72 -0.92 22.36
CA GLY A 189 44.25 -1.29 23.68
C GLY A 189 43.02 -2.19 23.61
N ALA A 190 42.99 -3.24 24.44
CA ALA A 190 41.82 -4.11 24.48
C ALA A 190 41.62 -4.74 25.86
N VAL A 191 40.36 -5.16 26.12
CA VAL A 191 39.95 -5.85 27.33
C VAL A 191 38.86 -6.87 27.01
N PHE A 192 38.86 -7.99 27.74
CA PHE A 192 37.80 -9.00 27.61
C PHE A 192 36.53 -8.62 28.41
N VAL A 193 35.38 -8.87 27.79
CA VAL A 193 34.07 -8.92 28.47
C VAL A 193 33.53 -10.35 28.34
N GLU A 194 33.38 -11.03 29.45
CA GLU A 194 32.97 -12.43 29.50
C GLU A 194 31.75 -12.59 30.40
N ASN A 195 30.72 -13.29 29.92
CA ASN A 195 29.45 -13.42 30.63
C ASN A 195 28.83 -12.06 31.04
N GLY A 196 28.98 -11.05 30.20
CA GLY A 196 28.45 -9.71 30.46
C GLY A 196 29.24 -8.91 31.49
N LYS A 197 30.47 -9.33 31.86
CA LYS A 197 31.33 -8.68 32.85
C LYS A 197 32.73 -8.49 32.34
N ILE A 198 33.37 -7.36 32.67
CA ILE A 198 34.73 -7.05 32.34
C ILE A 198 35.67 -8.00 33.10
N ASN A 199 36.61 -8.60 32.36
CA ASN A 199 37.71 -9.35 32.93
C ASN A 199 38.98 -8.51 32.95
N GLU A 200 39.24 -7.87 34.07
CA GLU A 200 40.35 -6.94 34.23
C GLU A 200 41.73 -7.61 34.18
N GLU A 201 41.83 -8.92 34.32
CA GLU A 201 43.09 -9.69 34.23
C GLU A 201 43.47 -9.96 32.76
N LYS A 202 42.50 -9.93 31.85
CA LYS A 202 42.71 -10.16 30.41
C LYS A 202 42.72 -8.83 29.65
N LYS A 203 43.87 -8.17 29.62
CA LYS A 203 44.10 -6.92 28.91
C LYS A 203 45.22 -7.03 27.89
N PHE A 204 45.04 -6.30 26.78
CA PHE A 204 46.09 -6.10 25.78
C PHE A 204 46.37 -4.60 25.66
N CYS A 205 47.64 -4.23 25.66
CA CYS A 205 48.05 -2.85 25.47
C CYS A 205 49.44 -2.84 24.85
N THR A 206 49.57 -2.26 23.67
CA THR A 206 50.86 -2.11 23.02
C THR A 206 50.91 -0.80 22.26
N PHE A 207 52.01 -0.07 22.44
CA PHE A 207 52.42 0.96 21.49
C PHE A 207 52.80 0.31 20.16
N VAL A 208 52.65 1.08 19.09
CA VAL A 208 52.98 0.65 17.73
C VAL A 208 53.86 1.71 17.08
N ASN A 209 54.99 1.30 16.53
CA ASN A 209 55.82 2.20 15.77
C ASN A 209 55.26 2.42 14.38
N PRO A 210 54.72 3.62 14.06
CA PRO A 210 54.03 3.86 12.78
C PRO A 210 54.99 3.90 11.58
N GLY A 211 56.32 3.92 11.83
CA GLY A 211 57.34 4.05 10.78
C GLY A 211 57.34 5.41 10.08
N LYS A 212 56.66 6.40 10.63
CA LYS A 212 56.59 7.79 10.15
C LYS A 212 56.40 8.74 11.34
N PRO A 213 56.76 10.02 11.22
CA PRO A 213 56.56 10.99 12.29
C PRO A 213 55.08 11.16 12.64
N ILE A 214 54.81 11.26 13.94
CA ILE A 214 53.46 11.53 14.47
C ILE A 214 53.19 13.02 14.36
N PRO A 215 52.12 13.46 13.65
CA PRO A 215 51.82 14.88 13.53
C PRO A 215 51.56 15.53 14.89
N GLN A 216 52.09 16.76 15.10
CA GLN A 216 51.97 17.48 16.38
C GLN A 216 50.51 17.57 16.88
N LYS A 217 49.56 17.76 15.98
CA LYS A 217 48.14 17.80 16.31
C LYS A 217 47.63 16.47 16.93
N VAL A 218 48.20 15.35 16.51
CA VAL A 218 47.87 14.02 17.07
C VAL A 218 48.57 13.87 18.42
N VAL A 219 49.85 14.29 18.56
CA VAL A 219 50.56 14.31 19.84
C VAL A 219 49.79 15.14 20.86
N ASP A 220 49.28 16.32 20.48
CA ASP A 220 48.51 17.21 21.36
C ASP A 220 47.19 16.58 21.79
N LEU A 221 46.59 15.69 20.96
CA LEU A 221 45.37 14.99 21.24
C LEU A 221 45.58 13.73 22.09
N THR A 222 46.49 12.85 21.68
CA THR A 222 46.68 11.51 22.27
C THR A 222 47.73 11.45 23.36
N GLY A 223 48.62 12.44 23.36
CA GLY A 223 49.79 12.44 24.21
C GLY A 223 50.91 11.48 23.74
N ILE A 224 50.68 10.74 22.65
CA ILE A 224 51.67 9.78 22.11
C ILE A 224 52.61 10.52 21.18
N ASN A 225 53.89 10.43 21.44
CA ASN A 225 54.97 11.07 20.64
C ASN A 225 55.93 10.04 20.07
N ASP A 226 56.78 10.46 19.13
CA ASP A 226 57.71 9.61 18.45
C ASP A 226 58.68 8.88 19.38
N ALA A 227 59.07 9.49 20.50
CA ALA A 227 59.97 8.86 21.48
C ALA A 227 59.29 7.69 22.22
N MET A 228 58.01 7.74 22.43
CA MET A 228 57.25 6.67 23.11
C MET A 228 57.06 5.43 22.26
N VAL A 229 57.06 5.57 20.94
CA VAL A 229 56.84 4.49 19.97
C VAL A 229 58.11 4.02 19.27
N ALA A 230 59.26 4.63 19.57
CA ALA A 230 60.51 4.37 18.84
C ALA A 230 60.95 2.89 18.90
N ASP A 231 60.82 2.27 20.07
CA ASP A 231 61.20 0.88 20.32
C ASP A 231 59.99 -0.08 20.34
N ALA A 232 58.79 0.41 19.93
CA ALA A 232 57.59 -0.37 19.89
C ALA A 232 57.58 -1.30 18.65
N PRO A 233 56.78 -2.41 18.69
CA PRO A 233 56.62 -3.29 17.54
C PRO A 233 56.06 -2.54 16.32
N THR A 234 56.38 -3.04 15.13
CA THR A 234 55.82 -2.55 13.87
C THR A 234 54.31 -2.80 13.82
N PRO A 235 53.51 -2.11 12.96
CA PRO A 235 52.11 -2.39 12.83
C PRO A 235 51.79 -3.86 12.49
N GLU A 236 52.65 -4.49 11.69
CA GLU A 236 52.53 -5.89 11.30
C GLU A 236 52.79 -6.85 12.50
N GLU A 237 53.77 -6.59 13.34
CA GLU A 237 54.05 -7.39 14.55
C GLU A 237 52.93 -7.18 15.61
N ALA A 238 52.50 -5.94 15.83
CA ALA A 238 51.49 -5.62 16.79
C ALA A 238 50.13 -6.27 16.41
N ILE A 239 49.78 -6.28 15.10
CA ILE A 239 48.54 -6.86 14.63
C ILE A 239 48.52 -8.38 14.73
N LEU A 240 49.64 -9.05 14.55
CA LEU A 240 49.76 -10.48 14.77
C LEU A 240 49.54 -10.84 16.26
N ALA A 241 50.19 -10.12 17.17
CA ALA A 241 49.99 -10.29 18.60
C ALA A 241 48.53 -9.99 19.03
N PHE A 242 47.91 -8.97 18.42
CA PHE A 242 46.53 -8.64 18.67
C PHE A 242 45.56 -9.71 18.13
N LYS A 243 45.84 -10.30 16.96
CA LYS A 243 45.05 -11.40 16.41
C LYS A 243 45.15 -12.64 17.30
N GLU A 244 46.31 -12.97 17.84
CA GLU A 244 46.46 -14.06 18.79
C GLU A 244 45.68 -13.82 20.08
N PHE A 245 45.69 -12.58 20.61
CA PHE A 245 44.93 -12.18 21.78
C PHE A 245 43.42 -12.29 21.55
N CYS A 246 42.91 -11.86 20.38
CA CYS A 246 41.51 -11.92 20.03
C CYS A 246 41.01 -13.34 19.85
N GLY A 247 41.79 -14.24 19.27
CA GLY A 247 41.33 -15.58 18.87
C GLY A 247 40.06 -15.52 18.02
N ASP A 248 39.08 -16.40 18.31
CA ASP A 248 37.78 -16.47 17.64
C ASP A 248 36.66 -15.64 18.34
N ASN A 249 37.09 -14.71 19.22
CA ASN A 249 36.09 -13.92 19.95
C ASN A 249 35.52 -12.78 19.08
N ILE A 250 34.34 -12.30 19.47
CA ILE A 250 33.69 -11.17 18.81
C ILE A 250 34.37 -9.89 19.23
N LEU A 251 34.74 -9.08 18.25
CA LEU A 251 35.37 -7.79 18.47
C LEU A 251 34.32 -6.72 18.74
N VAL A 252 34.64 -5.74 19.58
CA VAL A 252 33.75 -4.63 19.89
C VAL A 252 34.57 -3.35 19.91
N ALA A 253 34.18 -2.35 19.12
CA ALA A 253 34.77 -1.02 19.16
C ALA A 253 33.73 0.06 18.90
N HIS A 254 34.09 1.31 19.20
CA HIS A 254 33.20 2.45 18.99
C HIS A 254 33.48 3.16 17.67
N ASN A 255 32.51 3.22 16.75
CA ASN A 255 32.71 3.60 15.35
C ASN A 255 33.62 2.61 14.60
N ALA A 256 33.57 1.37 15.02
CA ALA A 256 34.47 0.29 14.56
C ALA A 256 34.46 0.15 13.03
N HIS A 257 33.32 0.15 12.39
CA HIS A 257 33.18 -0.06 10.95
C HIS A 257 33.87 1.02 10.12
N SER A 258 33.79 2.27 10.56
CA SER A 258 34.31 3.43 9.85
C SER A 258 35.71 3.84 10.25
N PHE A 259 36.24 3.25 11.33
CA PHE A 259 37.55 3.64 11.84
C PHE A 259 38.43 2.44 12.24
N ASP A 260 38.27 1.88 13.42
CA ASP A 260 39.22 0.90 13.98
C ASP A 260 39.45 -0.31 13.08
N MET A 261 38.38 -0.90 12.56
CA MET A 261 38.45 -2.06 11.68
C MET A 261 39.12 -1.78 10.35
N LEU A 262 39.11 -0.52 9.86
CA LEU A 262 39.85 -0.16 8.66
C LEU A 262 41.36 -0.21 8.88
N PHE A 263 41.85 0.32 10.02
CA PHE A 263 43.27 0.27 10.38
C PHE A 263 43.73 -1.15 10.68
N ILE A 264 42.92 -1.92 11.43
CA ILE A 264 43.19 -3.33 11.75
C ILE A 264 43.30 -4.17 10.47
N ARG A 265 42.37 -4.02 9.52
CA ARG A 265 42.42 -4.75 8.24
C ARG A 265 43.63 -4.36 7.40
N LYS A 266 43.93 -3.07 7.29
CA LYS A 266 45.09 -2.60 6.53
C LYS A 266 46.45 -3.09 7.09
N ALA A 267 46.59 -3.11 8.41
CA ALA A 267 47.77 -3.69 9.07
C ALA A 267 47.81 -5.22 8.87
N GLY A 268 46.65 -5.90 8.96
CA GLY A 268 46.51 -7.33 8.71
C GLY A 268 46.88 -7.73 7.28
N GLU A 269 46.40 -6.99 6.26
CA GLU A 269 46.77 -7.20 4.85
C GLU A 269 48.27 -7.24 4.65
N LYS A 270 49.01 -6.29 5.28
CA LYS A 270 50.49 -6.22 5.22
C LYS A 270 51.17 -7.34 6.00
N ALA A 271 50.57 -7.78 7.11
CA ALA A 271 51.06 -8.88 7.92
C ALA A 271 50.69 -10.27 7.38
N GLY A 272 49.88 -10.33 6.28
CA GLY A 272 49.39 -11.57 5.70
C GLY A 272 48.31 -12.26 6.52
N VAL A 273 47.52 -11.49 7.30
CA VAL A 273 46.44 -11.99 8.18
C VAL A 273 45.14 -11.34 7.78
N SER A 274 44.09 -12.17 7.49
CA SER A 274 42.73 -11.67 7.22
C SER A 274 41.95 -11.48 8.51
N TRP A 275 41.12 -10.44 8.52
CA TRP A 275 40.13 -10.13 9.54
C TRP A 275 38.70 -10.26 9.02
N ASP A 276 38.49 -10.77 7.80
CA ASP A 276 37.19 -10.82 7.15
C ASP A 276 36.23 -11.83 7.79
N GLU A 277 36.76 -12.89 8.39
CA GLU A 277 36.03 -13.91 9.10
C GLU A 277 35.65 -13.49 10.54
N ASN A 278 36.22 -12.39 11.06
CA ASN A 278 35.93 -11.94 12.42
C ASN A 278 34.61 -11.18 12.47
N THR A 279 33.70 -11.66 13.27
CA THR A 279 32.51 -10.90 13.64
C THR A 279 32.87 -9.76 14.58
N TYR A 280 32.37 -8.56 14.31
CA TYR A 280 32.59 -7.42 15.20
C TYR A 280 31.30 -6.61 15.41
N ILE A 281 31.24 -5.92 16.52
CA ILE A 281 30.14 -5.04 16.94
C ILE A 281 30.65 -3.60 16.95
N ASP A 282 29.88 -2.71 16.29
CA ASP A 282 30.06 -1.27 16.35
C ASP A 282 29.08 -0.68 17.37
N THR A 283 29.60 -0.15 18.46
CA THR A 283 28.77 0.39 19.56
C THR A 283 28.20 1.78 19.27
N LEU A 284 28.67 2.48 18.24
CA LEU A 284 28.12 3.79 17.87
C LEU A 284 26.65 3.68 17.37
N PRO A 285 26.33 2.82 16.40
CA PRO A 285 24.94 2.58 16.01
C PRO A 285 24.08 2.00 17.15
N MET A 286 24.66 1.10 17.97
CA MET A 286 23.96 0.58 19.16
C MET A 286 23.59 1.69 20.13
N GLY A 287 24.52 2.59 20.45
CA GLY A 287 24.27 3.72 21.33
C GLY A 287 23.20 4.67 20.80
N GLN A 288 23.19 4.90 19.48
CA GLN A 288 22.13 5.68 18.84
C GLN A 288 20.74 5.07 18.99
N ALA A 289 20.66 3.75 19.00
CA ALA A 289 19.40 3.03 19.15
C ALA A 289 18.96 2.88 20.61
N LEU A 290 19.89 2.55 21.49
CA LEU A 290 19.59 2.31 22.91
C LEU A 290 19.35 3.61 23.68
N PHE A 291 20.09 4.68 23.35
CA PHE A 291 20.06 5.97 24.06
C PHE A 291 19.59 7.13 23.15
N PRO A 292 18.36 7.08 22.63
CA PRO A 292 17.89 8.08 21.66
C PRO A 292 17.84 9.49 22.30
N GLY A 293 18.21 10.52 21.51
CA GLY A 293 18.06 11.91 21.90
C GLY A 293 19.29 12.54 22.54
N LEU A 294 20.43 11.86 22.63
CA LEU A 294 21.69 12.45 23.04
C LEU A 294 22.17 13.50 22.03
N ARG A 295 22.87 14.55 22.53
CA ARG A 295 23.42 15.61 21.67
C ARG A 295 24.43 15.06 20.64
N ASN A 296 25.23 14.11 21.04
CA ASN A 296 26.15 13.31 20.23
C ASN A 296 26.39 11.96 20.92
N TYR A 297 27.08 11.05 20.26
CA TYR A 297 27.33 9.70 20.75
C TYR A 297 28.82 9.41 20.96
N LYS A 298 29.61 10.42 21.34
CA LYS A 298 30.99 10.22 21.83
C LYS A 298 30.98 9.46 23.15
N LEU A 299 32.05 8.69 23.41
CA LEU A 299 32.17 7.90 24.63
C LEU A 299 31.90 8.73 25.89
N ASP A 300 32.41 9.95 26.00
CA ASP A 300 32.14 10.88 27.08
C ASP A 300 30.67 11.20 27.30
N THR A 301 29.99 11.44 26.20
CA THR A 301 28.54 11.80 26.27
C THR A 301 27.74 10.61 26.75
N ILE A 302 28.09 9.40 26.26
CA ILE A 302 27.44 8.17 26.69
C ILE A 302 27.79 7.86 28.15
N ASN A 303 29.07 7.94 28.54
CA ASN A 303 29.51 7.76 29.93
C ASN A 303 28.75 8.68 30.91
N LYS A 304 28.65 9.97 30.56
CA LYS A 304 27.93 10.93 31.36
C LYS A 304 26.42 10.59 31.47
N HIS A 305 25.84 10.14 30.38
CA HIS A 305 24.43 9.72 30.35
C HIS A 305 24.18 8.50 31.24
N LEU A 306 25.11 7.54 31.25
CA LEU A 306 25.05 6.30 32.02
C LEU A 306 25.62 6.45 33.45
N GLU A 307 26.03 7.65 33.86
CA GLU A 307 26.63 7.95 35.16
C GLU A 307 27.90 7.10 35.45
N ILE A 308 28.61 6.68 34.38
CA ILE A 308 29.89 5.96 34.50
C ILE A 308 30.98 6.92 34.90
N PRO A 309 31.89 6.53 35.85
CA PRO A 309 32.98 7.40 36.28
C PRO A 309 33.87 7.91 35.11
N PRO A 310 34.36 9.15 35.18
CA PRO A 310 35.25 9.71 34.18
C PRO A 310 36.54 8.91 34.06
N PHE A 311 37.15 8.88 32.91
CA PHE A 311 38.35 8.15 32.57
C PHE A 311 39.36 9.06 31.84
N ASN A 312 40.62 8.61 31.70
CA ASN A 312 41.62 9.34 30.93
C ASN A 312 41.43 9.06 29.45
N HIS A 313 41.09 10.11 28.70
CA HIS A 313 40.93 10.01 27.27
C HIS A 313 42.24 9.92 26.49
N HIS A 314 42.13 9.33 25.29
CA HIS A 314 43.17 9.25 24.29
C HIS A 314 44.37 8.35 24.71
N ARG A 315 44.08 7.28 25.45
CA ARG A 315 44.93 6.11 25.65
C ARG A 315 44.08 4.89 25.32
N ALA A 316 44.47 4.14 24.27
CA ALA A 316 43.66 3.07 23.71
C ALA A 316 43.14 2.05 24.77
N VAL A 317 43.90 1.73 25.78
CA VAL A 317 43.45 0.80 26.83
C VAL A 317 42.44 1.43 27.79
N ASP A 318 42.50 2.73 28.07
CA ASP A 318 41.57 3.44 28.94
C ASP A 318 40.26 3.67 28.20
N ASP A 319 40.34 4.02 26.90
CA ASP A 319 39.17 4.15 26.03
C ASP A 319 38.48 2.78 25.82
N ALA A 320 39.23 1.69 25.61
CA ALA A 320 38.67 0.34 25.55
C ALA A 320 38.01 -0.08 26.87
N MET A 321 38.58 0.30 28.04
CA MET A 321 37.95 0.03 29.34
C MET A 321 36.67 0.83 29.54
N ALA A 322 36.64 2.10 29.16
CA ALA A 322 35.44 2.92 29.23
C ALA A 322 34.36 2.37 28.30
N LEU A 323 34.71 2.00 27.10
CA LEU A 323 33.81 1.33 26.15
C LEU A 323 33.30 0.00 26.70
N ALA A 324 34.13 -0.80 27.36
CA ALA A 324 33.71 -2.06 27.96
C ALA A 324 32.64 -1.87 29.03
N ARG A 325 32.76 -0.82 29.86
CA ARG A 325 31.72 -0.46 30.84
C ARG A 325 30.41 -0.03 30.17
N ILE A 326 30.48 0.76 29.11
CA ILE A 326 29.31 1.11 28.30
C ILE A 326 28.68 -0.15 27.73
N PHE A 327 29.52 -1.07 27.19
CA PHE A 327 29.07 -2.29 26.56
C PHE A 327 28.37 -3.25 27.55
N GLU A 328 28.84 -3.33 28.80
CA GLU A 328 28.13 -4.09 29.86
C GLU A 328 26.69 -3.59 30.06
N VAL A 329 26.49 -2.26 30.07
CA VAL A 329 25.15 -1.67 30.17
C VAL A 329 24.34 -2.00 28.91
N MET A 330 24.94 -1.82 27.72
CA MET A 330 24.27 -2.14 26.45
C MET A 330 23.84 -3.60 26.38
N LEU A 331 24.65 -4.53 26.88
CA LEU A 331 24.28 -5.97 26.93
C LEU A 331 23.06 -6.23 27.83
N THR A 332 22.97 -5.49 28.94
CA THR A 332 21.80 -5.55 29.83
C THR A 332 20.54 -5.01 29.15
N ASP A 333 20.66 -3.85 28.53
CA ASP A 333 19.55 -3.21 27.81
C ASP A 333 19.04 -4.06 26.63
N LEU A 334 19.94 -4.75 25.93
CA LEU A 334 19.58 -5.71 24.88
C LEU A 334 18.77 -6.88 25.42
N GLN A 335 19.18 -7.44 26.57
CA GLN A 335 18.47 -8.56 27.22
C GLN A 335 17.07 -8.11 27.70
N GLU A 336 16.94 -6.89 28.23
CA GLU A 336 15.64 -6.30 28.59
C GLU A 336 14.71 -6.11 27.39
N LYS A 337 15.27 -5.99 26.18
CA LYS A 337 14.54 -5.92 24.92
C LYS A 337 14.32 -7.29 24.26
N ASP A 338 14.55 -8.39 24.99
CA ASP A 338 14.41 -9.77 24.50
C ASP A 338 15.36 -10.11 23.34
N ILE A 339 16.52 -9.46 23.29
CA ILE A 339 17.59 -9.72 22.32
C ILE A 339 18.67 -10.53 23.04
N HIS A 340 18.87 -11.79 22.65
CA HIS A 340 19.74 -12.73 23.36
C HIS A 340 20.96 -13.20 22.56
N THR A 341 20.99 -12.90 21.25
CA THR A 341 22.07 -13.34 20.36
C THR A 341 22.65 -12.16 19.57
N VAL A 342 23.89 -12.31 19.14
CA VAL A 342 24.61 -11.24 18.44
C VAL A 342 24.00 -10.91 17.09
N GLU A 343 23.59 -11.90 16.32
CA GLU A 343 22.92 -11.71 15.04
C GLU A 343 21.56 -11.01 15.15
N ALA A 344 20.91 -11.16 16.31
CA ALA A 344 19.60 -10.51 16.53
C ALA A 344 19.71 -9.02 16.86
N ILE A 345 20.90 -8.48 17.12
CA ILE A 345 21.10 -7.05 17.49
C ILE A 345 20.61 -6.13 16.36
N ASN A 346 21.04 -6.39 15.11
CA ASN A 346 20.71 -5.52 13.99
C ASN A 346 19.19 -5.42 13.72
N THR A 347 18.48 -6.54 13.88
CA THR A 347 17.01 -6.60 13.71
C THR A 347 16.27 -6.13 14.96
N GLY A 348 16.70 -6.57 16.12
CA GLY A 348 16.05 -6.28 17.40
C GLY A 348 16.12 -4.82 17.84
N LEU A 349 17.17 -4.11 17.44
CA LEU A 349 17.30 -2.65 17.63
C LEU A 349 16.66 -1.83 16.51
N GLY A 350 16.17 -2.46 15.43
CA GLY A 350 15.40 -1.83 14.37
C GLY A 350 14.07 -1.25 14.85
N GLY A 351 13.44 -0.41 14.01
CA GLY A 351 12.10 0.13 14.30
C GLY A 351 12.08 1.49 15.02
N ASN A 352 13.20 2.15 15.18
CA ASN A 352 13.23 3.52 15.69
C ASN A 352 12.50 4.47 14.71
N LYS A 353 11.40 5.12 15.17
CA LYS A 353 10.59 6.05 14.36
C LYS A 353 11.37 7.24 13.79
N GLU A 354 12.51 7.61 14.37
CA GLU A 354 13.40 8.64 13.81
C GLU A 354 14.00 8.22 12.44
N VAL A 355 14.18 6.92 12.22
CA VAL A 355 14.64 6.38 10.93
C VAL A 355 13.63 6.67 9.81
N LEU A 356 12.34 6.75 10.14
CA LEU A 356 11.30 7.07 9.17
C LEU A 356 11.47 8.47 8.56
N LYS A 357 12.18 9.38 9.23
CA LYS A 357 12.50 10.72 8.72
C LYS A 357 13.64 10.71 7.70
N LYS A 358 14.41 9.60 7.61
CA LYS A 358 15.48 9.44 6.61
C LYS A 358 14.92 9.44 5.18
N LYS A 359 15.78 9.64 4.21
CA LYS A 359 15.45 9.51 2.80
C LYS A 359 15.04 8.07 2.51
N TYR A 360 13.93 7.89 1.81
CA TYR A 360 13.47 6.57 1.37
C TYR A 360 14.03 6.22 0.00
N TYR A 361 13.95 4.94 -0.31
CA TYR A 361 14.23 4.36 -1.61
C TYR A 361 12.96 3.75 -2.18
N HIS A 362 12.90 3.56 -3.50
CA HIS A 362 11.89 2.74 -4.13
C HIS A 362 12.33 1.27 -4.08
N LEU A 363 11.38 0.38 -3.90
CA LEU A 363 11.59 -1.06 -3.86
C LEU A 363 10.35 -1.76 -4.41
N ILE A 364 10.54 -2.63 -5.41
CA ILE A 364 9.43 -3.44 -5.94
C ILE A 364 9.25 -4.68 -5.09
N ILE A 365 8.01 -4.93 -4.71
CA ILE A 365 7.54 -6.18 -4.10
C ILE A 365 6.61 -6.85 -5.09
N LEU A 366 6.90 -8.09 -5.51
CA LEU A 366 5.98 -8.93 -6.27
C LEU A 366 5.48 -10.06 -5.39
N VAL A 367 4.21 -10.40 -5.53
CA VAL A 367 3.57 -11.50 -4.81
C VAL A 367 3.75 -12.79 -5.58
N GLN A 368 4.30 -13.81 -4.93
CA GLN A 368 4.56 -15.11 -5.54
C GLN A 368 3.41 -16.10 -5.32
N ASN A 369 2.80 -16.07 -4.14
CA ASN A 369 1.73 -16.99 -3.74
C ASN A 369 0.75 -16.33 -2.76
N GLN A 370 -0.27 -17.06 -2.31
CA GLN A 370 -1.31 -16.53 -1.41
C GLN A 370 -0.76 -16.07 -0.05
N VAL A 371 0.28 -16.73 0.48
CA VAL A 371 0.96 -16.31 1.73
C VAL A 371 1.61 -14.93 1.50
N GLY A 372 2.30 -14.76 0.38
CA GLY A 372 2.90 -13.49 0.00
C GLY A 372 1.87 -12.37 -0.16
N LEU A 373 0.68 -12.65 -0.72
CA LEU A 373 -0.38 -11.64 -0.84
C LEU A 373 -0.86 -11.16 0.53
N LYS A 374 -1.11 -12.07 1.46
CA LYS A 374 -1.47 -11.73 2.84
C LYS A 374 -0.35 -10.94 3.54
N ASN A 375 0.90 -11.33 3.32
CA ASN A 375 2.06 -10.62 3.85
C ASN A 375 2.20 -9.21 3.25
N LEU A 376 1.95 -9.04 1.95
CA LEU A 376 1.93 -7.72 1.33
C LEU A 376 0.85 -6.83 1.94
N TYR A 377 -0.36 -7.35 2.17
CA TYR A 377 -1.41 -6.58 2.83
C TYR A 377 -1.02 -6.15 4.26
N ARG A 378 -0.33 -7.01 5.01
CA ARG A 378 0.22 -6.65 6.33
C ARG A 378 1.27 -5.55 6.23
N ILE A 379 2.19 -5.65 5.26
CA ILE A 379 3.24 -4.63 5.02
C ILE A 379 2.61 -3.29 4.64
N VAL A 380 1.70 -3.27 3.67
CA VAL A 380 1.00 -2.05 3.23
C VAL A 380 0.20 -1.44 4.38
N SER A 381 -0.50 -2.26 5.15
CA SER A 381 -1.26 -1.80 6.31
C SER A 381 -0.38 -1.18 7.37
N ALA A 382 0.72 -1.84 7.74
CA ALA A 382 1.68 -1.31 8.70
C ALA A 382 2.31 0.00 8.20
N ALA A 383 2.64 0.09 6.91
CA ALA A 383 3.18 1.30 6.28
C ALA A 383 2.22 2.49 6.39
N HIS A 384 0.90 2.25 6.22
CA HIS A 384 -0.13 3.30 6.30
C HIS A 384 -0.58 3.61 7.72
N THR A 385 -0.42 2.71 8.69
CA THR A 385 -0.94 2.88 10.05
C THR A 385 0.13 3.13 11.10
N GLN A 386 1.29 2.49 10.99
CA GLN A 386 2.35 2.52 11.99
C GLN A 386 3.59 3.31 11.54
N TYR A 387 3.92 3.22 10.24
CA TYR A 387 5.16 3.76 9.68
C TYR A 387 4.94 4.91 8.69
N PHE A 388 3.81 5.57 8.75
CA PHE A 388 3.50 6.70 7.87
C PHE A 388 4.27 7.97 8.27
N PHE A 389 5.07 8.50 7.33
CA PHE A 389 5.69 9.82 7.44
C PHE A 389 5.74 10.49 6.07
N LYS A 390 4.76 11.36 5.76
CA LYS A 390 4.50 11.98 4.45
C LYS A 390 4.18 10.98 3.32
N LYS A 391 4.67 9.75 3.42
CA LYS A 391 4.45 8.60 2.55
C LYS A 391 4.39 7.34 3.43
N PRO A 392 3.70 6.28 2.99
CA PRO A 392 3.67 5.01 3.72
C PRO A 392 5.05 4.33 3.63
N ARG A 393 5.84 4.42 4.70
CA ARG A 393 7.20 3.87 4.74
C ARG A 393 7.17 2.37 5.02
N VAL A 394 8.06 1.65 4.36
CA VAL A 394 8.28 0.22 4.59
C VAL A 394 9.68 0.02 5.16
N PRO A 395 9.81 -0.19 6.50
CA PRO A 395 11.09 -0.51 7.11
C PRO A 395 11.62 -1.87 6.65
N ARG A 396 12.94 -2.02 6.55
CA ARG A 396 13.60 -3.30 6.22
C ARG A 396 13.24 -4.40 7.23
N SER A 397 13.16 -4.06 8.52
CA SER A 397 12.76 -4.98 9.58
C SER A 397 11.36 -5.56 9.36
N LEU A 398 10.39 -4.72 9.00
CA LEU A 398 9.03 -5.14 8.65
C LEU A 398 9.01 -6.05 7.42
N LEU A 399 9.79 -5.68 6.39
CA LEU A 399 9.88 -6.45 5.16
C LEU A 399 10.50 -7.83 5.40
N ASN A 400 11.53 -7.92 6.25
CA ASN A 400 12.15 -9.18 6.65
C ASN A 400 11.17 -10.07 7.45
N GLN A 401 10.35 -9.48 8.31
CA GLN A 401 9.34 -10.20 9.10
C GLN A 401 8.29 -10.88 8.21
N TYR A 402 7.90 -10.25 7.10
CA TYR A 402 6.85 -10.73 6.19
C TYR A 402 7.39 -11.10 4.80
N ARG A 403 8.64 -11.55 4.73
CA ARG A 403 9.34 -11.85 3.47
C ARG A 403 8.75 -13.03 2.70
N GLU A 404 8.15 -14.00 3.38
CA GLU A 404 7.67 -15.25 2.79
C GLU A 404 6.65 -15.00 1.68
N GLY A 405 6.85 -15.66 0.53
CA GLY A 405 5.98 -15.55 -0.64
C GLY A 405 6.10 -14.24 -1.43
N LEU A 406 7.15 -13.45 -1.17
CA LEU A 406 7.45 -12.19 -1.84
C LEU A 406 8.76 -12.26 -2.61
N LEU A 407 8.80 -11.62 -3.77
CA LEU A 407 10.01 -11.37 -4.56
C LEU A 407 10.32 -9.87 -4.51
N LEU A 408 11.55 -9.51 -4.22
CA LEU A 408 11.99 -8.12 -4.10
C LEU A 408 12.98 -7.72 -5.21
N SER A 409 12.84 -6.48 -5.66
CA SER A 409 13.76 -5.81 -6.59
C SER A 409 14.13 -4.41 -6.11
N PRO A 410 15.36 -3.92 -6.39
CA PRO A 410 15.78 -2.57 -6.01
C PRO A 410 15.10 -1.44 -6.81
N ALA A 411 14.08 -1.75 -7.61
CA ALA A 411 13.29 -0.81 -8.41
C ALA A 411 14.12 0.04 -9.40
N CYS A 412 13.72 1.30 -9.56
CA CYS A 412 14.21 2.27 -10.54
C CYS A 412 15.45 3.04 -10.04
N GLU A 413 15.73 4.19 -10.67
CA GLU A 413 16.83 5.10 -10.29
C GLU A 413 16.67 5.67 -8.86
N ALA A 414 15.45 5.65 -8.33
CA ALA A 414 15.17 6.04 -6.95
C ALA A 414 15.43 4.91 -5.94
N GLY A 415 15.77 3.71 -6.40
CA GLY A 415 16.09 2.55 -5.57
C GLY A 415 17.44 2.64 -4.87
N GLU A 416 17.64 1.80 -3.86
CA GLU A 416 18.85 1.77 -3.05
C GLU A 416 20.09 1.45 -3.90
N LEU A 417 20.03 0.39 -4.72
CA LEU A 417 21.16 -0.08 -5.52
C LEU A 417 21.58 0.94 -6.57
N TYR A 418 20.62 1.46 -7.35
CA TYR A 418 20.95 2.40 -8.42
C TYR A 418 21.54 3.70 -7.87
N ARG A 419 20.99 4.22 -6.77
CA ARG A 419 21.58 5.39 -6.08
C ARG A 419 22.98 5.13 -5.54
N ALA A 420 23.24 3.93 -5.05
CA ALA A 420 24.59 3.55 -4.60
C ALA A 420 25.60 3.51 -5.77
N ILE A 421 25.17 3.01 -6.94
CA ILE A 421 25.98 3.02 -8.18
C ILE A 421 26.26 4.46 -8.62
N VAL A 422 25.25 5.31 -8.70
CA VAL A 422 25.40 6.74 -9.07
C VAL A 422 26.32 7.48 -8.09
N ALA A 423 26.27 7.12 -6.80
CA ALA A 423 27.16 7.69 -5.78
C ALA A 423 28.60 7.14 -5.82
N GLY A 424 28.90 6.21 -6.73
CA GLY A 424 30.26 5.66 -6.90
C GLY A 424 30.69 4.75 -5.74
N GLN A 425 29.75 4.06 -5.08
CA GLN A 425 30.08 3.13 -4.01
C GLN A 425 30.99 1.98 -4.50
N PRO A 426 31.88 1.45 -3.63
CA PRO A 426 32.74 0.32 -3.98
C PRO A 426 31.93 -0.90 -4.44
N TYR A 427 32.46 -1.67 -5.40
CA TYR A 427 31.77 -2.81 -5.99
C TYR A 427 31.30 -3.86 -4.96
N GLU A 428 32.15 -4.14 -3.95
CA GLU A 428 31.78 -5.07 -2.86
C GLU A 428 30.58 -4.59 -2.06
N GLN A 429 30.43 -3.29 -1.88
CA GLN A 429 29.25 -2.74 -1.21
C GLN A 429 28.01 -2.85 -2.11
N LEU A 430 28.16 -2.65 -3.43
CA LEU A 430 27.09 -2.88 -4.39
C LEU A 430 26.64 -4.35 -4.40
N LEU A 431 27.57 -5.31 -4.30
CA LEU A 431 27.26 -6.73 -4.15
C LEU A 431 26.42 -7.00 -2.89
N ARG A 432 26.79 -6.43 -1.73
CA ARG A 432 26.02 -6.59 -0.48
C ARG A 432 24.62 -6.01 -0.57
N ILE A 433 24.46 -4.85 -1.21
CA ILE A 433 23.14 -4.25 -1.44
C ILE A 433 22.34 -5.15 -2.37
N ALA A 434 22.92 -5.56 -3.50
CA ALA A 434 22.24 -6.38 -4.51
C ALA A 434 21.85 -7.78 -3.98
N ASP A 435 22.64 -8.33 -3.05
CA ASP A 435 22.36 -9.66 -2.48
C ASP A 435 21.08 -9.73 -1.66
N TYR A 436 20.59 -8.60 -1.16
CA TYR A 436 19.31 -8.53 -0.44
C TYR A 436 18.10 -8.82 -1.33
N TYR A 437 18.17 -8.57 -2.64
CA TYR A 437 17.08 -8.66 -3.59
C TYR A 437 17.04 -10.02 -4.30
N ASP A 438 15.85 -10.45 -4.73
CA ASP A 438 15.66 -11.73 -5.45
C ASP A 438 16.02 -11.62 -6.93
N TYR A 439 15.76 -10.46 -7.50
CA TYR A 439 16.13 -10.11 -8.87
C TYR A 439 16.50 -8.62 -8.94
N LEU A 440 17.19 -8.24 -10.00
CA LEU A 440 17.63 -6.87 -10.23
C LEU A 440 16.91 -6.28 -11.44
N GLU A 441 16.83 -4.95 -11.49
CA GLU A 441 16.08 -4.23 -12.50
C GLU A 441 16.93 -3.17 -13.19
N VAL A 442 16.77 -3.07 -14.50
CA VAL A 442 17.30 -1.99 -15.33
C VAL A 442 16.18 -1.38 -16.16
N GLN A 443 16.30 -0.10 -16.47
CA GLN A 443 15.28 0.64 -17.20
C GLN A 443 15.85 1.26 -18.49
N PRO A 444 14.99 1.61 -19.47
CA PRO A 444 15.37 2.35 -20.66
C PRO A 444 16.15 3.62 -20.33
N LEU A 445 17.11 3.96 -21.18
CA LEU A 445 17.94 5.15 -20.97
C LEU A 445 17.12 6.44 -20.85
N GLY A 446 16.04 6.54 -21.63
CA GLY A 446 15.12 7.67 -21.62
C GLY A 446 14.45 7.92 -20.27
N ASN A 447 14.25 6.88 -19.46
CA ASN A 447 13.69 7.03 -18.11
C ASN A 447 14.62 7.83 -17.19
N ASN A 448 15.95 7.73 -17.40
CA ASN A 448 16.99 8.34 -16.57
C ASN A 448 17.73 9.52 -17.23
N GLU A 449 17.34 9.92 -18.44
CA GLU A 449 17.98 11.01 -19.19
C GLU A 449 17.96 12.36 -18.44
N PHE A 450 16.98 12.53 -17.54
CA PHE A 450 16.90 13.73 -16.69
C PHE A 450 18.17 13.91 -15.82
N MET A 451 18.88 12.84 -15.48
CA MET A 451 20.12 12.94 -14.69
C MET A 451 21.20 13.68 -15.47
N VAL A 452 21.25 13.49 -16.78
CA VAL A 452 22.20 14.23 -17.66
C VAL A 452 21.75 15.68 -17.78
N ARG A 453 20.44 15.92 -18.04
CA ARG A 453 19.90 17.30 -18.14
C ARG A 453 20.14 18.11 -16.86
N ASN A 454 20.05 17.47 -15.70
CA ASN A 454 20.22 18.12 -14.40
C ASN A 454 21.68 18.15 -13.92
N GLY A 455 22.63 17.65 -14.73
CA GLY A 455 24.06 17.62 -14.36
C GLY A 455 24.40 16.67 -13.20
N GLN A 456 23.55 15.67 -12.93
CA GLN A 456 23.83 14.63 -11.93
C GLN A 456 24.84 13.60 -12.45
N VAL A 457 24.86 13.39 -13.75
CA VAL A 457 25.81 12.54 -14.47
C VAL A 457 26.26 13.22 -15.76
N ASP A 458 27.45 12.89 -16.24
CA ASP A 458 28.09 13.61 -17.33
C ASP A 458 27.54 13.28 -18.72
N SER A 459 26.95 12.09 -18.90
CA SER A 459 26.55 11.63 -20.24
C SER A 459 25.59 10.44 -20.20
N ILE A 460 24.93 10.18 -21.32
CA ILE A 460 24.13 8.97 -21.56
C ILE A 460 24.98 7.70 -21.43
N GLU A 461 26.27 7.76 -21.79
CA GLU A 461 27.18 6.62 -21.64
C GLU A 461 27.39 6.24 -20.18
N ALA A 462 27.35 7.21 -19.26
CA ALA A 462 27.38 6.92 -17.82
C ALA A 462 26.14 6.11 -17.40
N ILE A 463 24.94 6.46 -17.90
CA ILE A 463 23.70 5.71 -17.63
C ILE A 463 23.79 4.28 -18.18
N LYS A 464 24.34 4.10 -19.42
CA LYS A 464 24.60 2.76 -19.96
C LYS A 464 25.51 1.95 -19.06
N ASN A 465 26.54 2.58 -18.51
CA ASN A 465 27.49 1.91 -17.61
C ASN A 465 26.85 1.54 -16.27
N PHE A 466 25.93 2.34 -15.75
CA PHE A 466 25.16 1.98 -14.57
C PHE A 466 24.31 0.72 -14.83
N ASN A 467 23.60 0.66 -15.96
CA ASN A 467 22.85 -0.54 -16.34
C ASN A 467 23.76 -1.77 -16.51
N ARG A 468 24.94 -1.61 -17.16
CA ARG A 468 25.93 -2.68 -17.27
C ARG A 468 26.45 -3.16 -15.91
N THR A 469 26.60 -2.23 -14.95
CA THR A 469 27.00 -2.57 -13.59
C THR A 469 25.91 -3.41 -12.90
N VAL A 470 24.63 -3.04 -13.01
CA VAL A 470 23.52 -3.84 -12.47
C VAL A 470 23.49 -5.25 -13.11
N ILE A 471 23.68 -5.34 -14.42
CA ILE A 471 23.72 -6.64 -15.15
C ILE A 471 24.88 -7.49 -14.60
N LYS A 472 26.08 -6.90 -14.46
CA LYS A 472 27.23 -7.62 -13.92
C LYS A 472 27.03 -8.09 -12.49
N LEU A 473 26.42 -7.27 -11.63
CA LEU A 473 26.05 -7.67 -10.25
C LEU A 473 25.11 -8.88 -10.26
N GLY A 474 24.12 -8.90 -11.17
CA GLY A 474 23.23 -10.04 -11.34
C GLY A 474 23.97 -11.31 -11.78
N GLU A 475 24.93 -11.18 -12.70
CA GLU A 475 25.76 -12.32 -13.14
C GLU A 475 26.62 -12.86 -11.99
N ASP A 476 27.32 -11.99 -11.26
CA ASP A 476 28.20 -12.38 -10.16
C ASP A 476 27.43 -13.00 -8.98
N LEU A 477 26.19 -12.57 -8.74
CA LEU A 477 25.29 -13.10 -7.69
C LEU A 477 24.35 -14.23 -8.20
N HIS A 478 24.44 -14.60 -9.46
CA HIS A 478 23.50 -15.57 -10.10
C HIS A 478 22.03 -15.19 -9.94
N LYS A 479 21.71 -13.89 -9.98
CA LYS A 479 20.36 -13.35 -9.88
C LYS A 479 19.86 -12.89 -11.25
N PRO A 480 18.58 -13.12 -11.59
CA PRO A 480 18.03 -12.62 -12.84
C PRO A 480 18.00 -11.09 -12.84
N VAL A 481 18.37 -10.50 -13.97
CA VAL A 481 18.20 -9.06 -14.24
C VAL A 481 17.08 -8.91 -15.24
N VAL A 482 16.16 -8.00 -15.00
CA VAL A 482 15.00 -7.73 -15.88
C VAL A 482 15.01 -6.28 -16.38
N ALA A 483 14.54 -6.09 -17.59
CA ALA A 483 14.26 -4.77 -18.14
C ALA A 483 12.78 -4.42 -17.93
N THR A 484 12.51 -3.34 -17.22
CA THR A 484 11.16 -2.86 -16.93
C THR A 484 10.92 -1.47 -17.51
N GLY A 485 9.66 -1.18 -17.84
CA GLY A 485 9.30 0.09 -18.46
C GLY A 485 9.04 1.21 -17.48
N ASP A 486 8.71 0.88 -16.22
CA ASP A 486 8.20 1.84 -15.24
C ASP A 486 7.00 2.62 -15.81
N SER A 487 6.05 1.86 -16.37
CA SER A 487 4.98 2.42 -17.17
C SER A 487 3.98 3.21 -16.33
N HIS A 488 3.84 4.50 -16.61
CA HIS A 488 2.90 5.40 -15.94
C HIS A 488 1.69 5.76 -16.82
N PHE A 489 1.79 5.56 -18.12
CA PHE A 489 0.72 5.82 -19.07
C PHE A 489 0.75 4.83 -20.22
N GLN A 490 -0.37 4.72 -20.95
CA GLN A 490 -0.57 3.65 -21.94
C GLN A 490 0.15 3.92 -23.26
N GLU A 491 -0.10 5.08 -23.85
CA GLU A 491 0.42 5.43 -25.18
C GLU A 491 1.50 6.52 -25.10
N PRO A 492 2.44 6.59 -26.05
CA PRO A 492 3.48 7.61 -26.00
C PRO A 492 2.95 9.05 -25.90
N GLU A 493 1.79 9.32 -26.49
CA GLU A 493 1.17 10.65 -26.53
C GLU A 493 0.54 11.06 -25.20
N ASP A 494 0.30 10.14 -24.28
CA ASP A 494 -0.38 10.37 -23.00
C ASP A 494 0.50 11.12 -21.97
N TRP A 495 1.78 11.33 -22.28
CA TRP A 495 2.72 12.08 -21.44
C TRP A 495 2.18 13.44 -20.99
N ILE A 496 1.35 14.08 -21.83
CA ILE A 496 0.80 15.41 -21.58
C ILE A 496 -0.07 15.44 -20.32
N TYR A 497 -0.82 14.38 -20.04
CA TYR A 497 -1.67 14.32 -18.85
C TYR A 497 -0.83 14.33 -17.57
N ARG A 498 0.29 13.60 -17.57
CA ARG A 498 1.24 13.59 -16.45
C ARG A 498 1.90 14.97 -16.30
N ALA A 499 2.29 15.60 -17.39
CA ALA A 499 2.86 16.94 -17.39
C ALA A 499 1.90 17.97 -16.76
N VAL A 500 0.61 17.92 -17.08
CA VAL A 500 -0.42 18.80 -16.51
C VAL A 500 -0.48 18.66 -14.98
N LEU A 501 -0.55 17.43 -14.46
CA LEU A 501 -0.66 17.20 -13.02
C LEU A 501 0.64 17.51 -12.27
N GLN A 502 1.79 17.18 -12.85
CA GLN A 502 3.09 17.48 -12.25
C GLN A 502 3.34 18.99 -12.19
N ALA A 503 3.02 19.73 -13.24
CA ALA A 503 3.08 21.20 -13.23
C ALA A 503 2.17 21.78 -12.15
N GLY A 504 0.95 21.26 -12.02
CA GLY A 504 0.01 21.66 -10.96
C GLY A 504 0.55 21.43 -9.55
N ASN A 505 1.36 20.38 -9.37
CA ASN A 505 2.07 20.06 -8.13
C ASN A 505 3.39 20.82 -7.94
N GLY A 506 3.75 21.71 -8.86
CA GLY A 506 4.90 22.61 -8.73
C GLY A 506 6.21 22.07 -9.29
N PHE A 507 6.19 20.98 -10.07
CA PHE A 507 7.38 20.52 -10.80
C PHE A 507 7.71 21.48 -11.94
N LYS A 508 8.92 22.02 -11.93
CA LYS A 508 9.37 23.03 -12.92
C LYS A 508 9.71 22.44 -14.29
N ASP A 509 10.08 21.17 -14.32
CA ASP A 509 10.49 20.39 -15.49
C ASP A 509 9.37 19.49 -16.02
N ALA A 510 8.13 19.76 -15.63
CA ALA A 510 6.97 18.95 -16.00
C ALA A 510 6.80 18.69 -17.52
N ASP A 511 7.30 19.59 -18.39
CA ASP A 511 7.24 19.41 -19.84
C ASP A 511 8.30 18.44 -20.39
N ASN A 512 9.31 18.09 -19.58
CA ASN A 512 10.38 17.16 -19.93
C ASN A 512 10.08 15.76 -19.41
N GLN A 513 8.93 15.20 -19.80
CA GLN A 513 8.51 13.87 -19.35
C GLN A 513 9.46 12.77 -19.84
N ALA A 514 9.76 11.83 -18.94
CA ALA A 514 10.37 10.57 -19.33
C ALA A 514 9.35 9.73 -20.16
N PRO A 515 9.81 8.91 -21.11
CA PRO A 515 8.94 8.11 -21.98
C PRO A 515 8.39 6.87 -21.25
N LEU A 516 7.57 7.08 -20.21
CA LEU A 516 7.03 6.04 -19.32
C LEU A 516 5.76 5.39 -19.87
N TYR A 517 5.68 5.18 -21.18
CA TYR A 517 4.56 4.50 -21.83
C TYR A 517 4.69 2.99 -21.76
N PHE A 518 3.58 2.27 -21.95
CA PHE A 518 3.58 0.81 -21.96
C PHE A 518 4.25 0.29 -23.24
N ARG A 519 5.47 -0.22 -23.12
CA ARG A 519 6.32 -0.66 -24.26
C ARG A 519 5.97 -2.05 -24.74
N THR A 520 6.01 -2.22 -26.07
CA THR A 520 6.02 -3.53 -26.72
C THR A 520 7.40 -4.22 -26.54
N THR A 521 7.50 -5.48 -26.89
CA THR A 521 8.77 -6.20 -26.89
C THR A 521 9.80 -5.59 -27.85
N PRO A 522 9.44 -5.24 -29.10
CA PRO A 522 10.36 -4.54 -30.00
C PRO A 522 10.81 -3.18 -29.47
N ASP A 523 9.90 -2.37 -28.89
CA ASP A 523 10.26 -1.08 -28.27
C ASP A 523 11.35 -1.27 -27.19
N MET A 524 11.15 -2.25 -26.32
CA MET A 524 12.08 -2.50 -25.21
C MET A 524 13.43 -3.07 -25.71
N LEU A 525 13.43 -3.95 -26.72
CA LEU A 525 14.66 -4.46 -27.32
C LEU A 525 15.45 -3.33 -28.02
N GLU A 526 14.77 -2.36 -28.64
CA GLU A 526 15.39 -1.18 -29.23
C GLU A 526 16.05 -0.30 -28.15
N ASP A 527 15.37 -0.05 -27.03
CA ASP A 527 15.90 0.71 -25.90
C ASP A 527 17.20 0.09 -25.32
N PHE A 528 17.35 -1.22 -25.41
CA PHE A 528 18.55 -1.96 -24.95
C PHE A 528 19.50 -2.39 -26.07
N SER A 529 19.36 -1.85 -27.28
CA SER A 529 20.20 -2.17 -28.43
C SER A 529 21.69 -1.87 -28.26
N TYR A 530 22.08 -1.12 -27.23
CA TYR A 530 23.49 -0.88 -26.86
C TYR A 530 24.15 -2.06 -26.16
N LEU A 531 23.40 -3.09 -25.81
CA LEU A 531 23.89 -4.36 -25.26
C LEU A 531 24.04 -5.41 -26.37
N PRO A 532 24.83 -6.46 -26.14
CA PRO A 532 24.81 -7.65 -27.03
C PRO A 532 23.38 -8.18 -27.15
N GLN A 533 22.99 -8.58 -28.38
CA GLN A 533 21.60 -9.00 -28.68
C GLN A 533 21.10 -10.10 -27.74
N GLU A 534 21.92 -11.11 -27.44
CA GLU A 534 21.57 -12.20 -26.53
C GLU A 534 21.29 -11.70 -25.11
N LYS A 535 22.08 -10.73 -24.62
CA LYS A 535 21.90 -10.13 -23.30
C LYS A 535 20.65 -9.23 -23.26
N ALA A 536 20.41 -8.43 -24.29
CA ALA A 536 19.19 -7.64 -24.40
C ALA A 536 17.95 -8.56 -24.40
N TYR A 537 17.96 -9.63 -25.17
CA TYR A 537 16.87 -10.61 -25.17
C TYR A 537 16.70 -11.32 -23.83
N GLU A 538 17.80 -11.67 -23.17
CA GLU A 538 17.76 -12.28 -21.83
C GLU A 538 17.03 -11.40 -20.81
N ILE A 539 17.38 -10.12 -20.72
CA ILE A 539 16.80 -9.20 -19.71
C ILE A 539 15.42 -8.70 -20.08
N VAL A 540 15.09 -8.60 -21.38
CA VAL A 540 13.80 -8.09 -21.87
C VAL A 540 12.73 -9.19 -21.93
N VAL A 541 13.11 -10.39 -22.36
CA VAL A 541 12.16 -11.47 -22.63
C VAL A 541 12.34 -12.65 -21.68
N THR A 542 13.55 -13.23 -21.63
CA THR A 542 13.76 -14.51 -20.93
C THR A 542 13.55 -14.39 -19.43
N ASN A 543 14.21 -13.43 -18.77
CA ASN A 543 14.17 -13.31 -17.32
C ASN A 543 12.81 -12.82 -16.78
N PRO A 544 12.12 -11.81 -17.38
CA PRO A 544 10.78 -11.45 -16.94
C PRO A 544 9.79 -12.62 -17.04
N ASN A 545 9.87 -13.42 -18.10
CA ASN A 545 9.06 -14.62 -18.24
C ASN A 545 9.40 -15.71 -17.21
N LYS A 546 10.67 -15.88 -16.85
CA LYS A 546 11.09 -16.81 -15.79
C LYS A 546 10.52 -16.38 -14.44
N ILE A 547 10.59 -15.09 -14.09
CA ILE A 547 10.00 -14.56 -12.86
C ILE A 547 8.49 -14.78 -12.87
N ALA A 548 7.79 -14.41 -13.94
CA ALA A 548 6.36 -14.63 -14.06
C ALA A 548 5.97 -16.12 -13.93
N ALA A 549 6.82 -17.03 -14.35
CA ALA A 549 6.59 -18.47 -14.24
C ALA A 549 6.66 -18.99 -12.79
N THR A 550 7.40 -18.33 -11.90
CA THR A 550 7.49 -18.70 -10.47
C THR A 550 6.29 -18.25 -9.64
N ILE A 551 5.42 -17.44 -10.21
CA ILE A 551 4.25 -16.87 -9.53
C ILE A 551 3.03 -17.75 -9.79
N ASP A 552 2.24 -18.00 -8.76
CA ASP A 552 1.03 -18.84 -8.85
C ASP A 552 -0.01 -18.27 -9.82
N ASN A 553 -0.66 -19.17 -10.60
CA ASN A 553 -1.64 -18.76 -11.62
C ASN A 553 -2.97 -18.27 -11.05
N ASN A 554 -3.35 -18.72 -9.86
CA ASN A 554 -4.70 -18.54 -9.32
C ASN A 554 -4.76 -17.52 -8.17
N LEU A 555 -3.79 -16.60 -8.14
CA LEU A 555 -3.80 -15.54 -7.14
C LEU A 555 -4.97 -14.59 -7.36
N ARG A 556 -5.68 -14.28 -6.28
CA ARG A 556 -6.77 -13.29 -6.30
C ARG A 556 -6.60 -12.31 -5.15
N ALA A 557 -6.73 -11.04 -5.48
CA ALA A 557 -6.70 -9.97 -4.48
C ALA A 557 -7.81 -10.10 -3.44
N ILE A 558 -8.98 -10.54 -3.87
CA ILE A 558 -10.14 -10.79 -3.02
C ILE A 558 -10.59 -12.22 -3.27
N PRO A 559 -10.70 -13.07 -2.24
CA PRO A 559 -11.12 -14.47 -2.40
C PRO A 559 -12.55 -14.56 -2.95
N LYS A 560 -12.84 -15.64 -3.68
CA LYS A 560 -14.20 -15.94 -4.16
C LYS A 560 -15.06 -16.49 -3.03
N GLY A 561 -16.33 -16.16 -3.04
CA GLY A 561 -17.31 -16.64 -2.08
C GLY A 561 -17.70 -15.59 -1.06
N THR A 562 -18.72 -15.88 -0.29
CA THR A 562 -19.28 -15.01 0.74
C THR A 562 -18.80 -15.49 2.11
N TYR A 563 -18.35 -14.58 2.94
CA TYR A 563 -17.81 -14.83 4.27
C TYR A 563 -18.63 -14.06 5.32
N PRO A 564 -19.83 -14.51 5.66
CA PRO A 564 -20.66 -13.85 6.66
C PRO A 564 -20.12 -14.09 8.07
N PRO A 565 -20.27 -13.13 8.98
CA PRO A 565 -19.99 -13.36 10.40
C PRO A 565 -20.92 -14.42 10.98
N SER A 566 -20.50 -15.09 12.05
CA SER A 566 -21.30 -16.10 12.74
C SER A 566 -21.84 -15.56 14.06
N ILE A 567 -23.13 -15.76 14.32
CA ILE A 567 -23.76 -15.56 15.63
C ILE A 567 -24.39 -16.87 16.03
N PRO A 568 -23.86 -17.55 17.06
CA PRO A 568 -24.45 -18.81 17.52
C PRO A 568 -25.91 -18.66 17.93
N GLY A 569 -26.79 -19.53 17.40
CA GLY A 569 -28.21 -19.50 17.71
C GLY A 569 -29.05 -18.43 17.00
N ALA A 570 -28.50 -17.67 16.05
CA ALA A 570 -29.18 -16.57 15.35
C ALA A 570 -30.51 -16.99 14.71
N GLU A 571 -30.59 -18.16 14.10
CA GLU A 571 -31.83 -18.66 13.50
C GLU A 571 -32.94 -18.84 14.52
N GLN A 572 -32.60 -19.46 15.66
CA GLN A 572 -33.59 -19.70 16.72
C GLN A 572 -34.01 -18.37 17.37
N GLU A 573 -33.06 -17.47 17.62
CA GLU A 573 -33.32 -16.13 18.16
C GLU A 573 -34.30 -15.36 17.27
N LEU A 574 -34.05 -15.31 15.96
CA LEU A 574 -34.89 -14.61 15.00
C LEU A 574 -36.31 -15.21 14.97
N ARG A 575 -36.43 -16.55 14.95
CA ARG A 575 -37.74 -17.23 14.97
C ARG A 575 -38.49 -16.90 16.25
N ASP A 576 -37.86 -17.06 17.40
CA ASP A 576 -38.48 -16.84 18.70
C ASP A 576 -38.94 -15.40 18.88
N ASP A 577 -38.14 -14.43 18.55
CA ASP A 577 -38.48 -13.00 18.65
C ASP A 577 -39.60 -12.62 17.67
N THR A 578 -39.56 -13.10 16.43
CA THR A 578 -40.61 -12.83 15.43
C THR A 578 -41.97 -13.36 15.89
N TRP A 579 -42.01 -14.63 16.31
CA TRP A 579 -43.27 -15.23 16.78
C TRP A 579 -43.78 -14.60 18.09
N LYS A 580 -42.87 -14.29 19.00
CA LYS A 580 -43.22 -13.64 20.28
C LYS A 580 -43.84 -12.25 20.07
N HIS A 581 -43.27 -11.44 19.21
CA HIS A 581 -43.77 -10.09 18.93
C HIS A 581 -45.07 -10.15 18.14
N ALA A 582 -45.18 -11.04 17.15
CA ALA A 582 -46.44 -11.25 16.44
C ALA A 582 -47.57 -11.66 17.39
N ALA A 583 -47.30 -12.57 18.33
CA ALA A 583 -48.28 -12.99 19.34
C ALA A 583 -48.67 -11.87 20.33
N ARG A 584 -47.69 -11.02 20.70
CA ARG A 584 -47.95 -9.82 21.53
C ARG A 584 -48.90 -8.86 20.87
N ASP A 585 -48.76 -8.65 19.56
CA ASP A 585 -49.51 -7.61 18.83
C ASP A 585 -50.84 -8.16 18.30
N TYR A 586 -50.91 -9.40 17.84
CA TYR A 586 -52.12 -9.99 17.22
C TYR A 586 -52.82 -11.05 18.06
N GLY A 587 -52.28 -11.37 19.23
CA GLY A 587 -52.86 -12.41 20.10
C GLY A 587 -52.46 -13.84 19.72
N SER A 588 -53.01 -14.81 20.47
CA SER A 588 -52.76 -16.23 20.21
C SER A 588 -54.11 -16.98 20.26
N PRO A 589 -54.48 -17.75 19.21
CA PRO A 589 -53.70 -18.05 17.99
C PRO A 589 -53.57 -16.85 17.04
N LEU A 590 -52.49 -16.82 16.26
CA LEU A 590 -52.27 -15.80 15.25
C LEU A 590 -53.26 -15.92 14.09
N PRO A 591 -53.64 -14.80 13.41
CA PRO A 591 -54.39 -14.85 12.16
C PRO A 591 -53.68 -15.67 11.08
N ASP A 592 -54.42 -16.50 10.35
CA ASP A 592 -53.87 -17.38 9.31
C ASP A 592 -53.03 -16.65 8.25
N VAL A 593 -53.47 -15.46 7.86
CA VAL A 593 -52.75 -14.63 6.87
C VAL A 593 -51.35 -14.26 7.37
N LEU A 594 -51.24 -13.81 8.62
CA LEU A 594 -49.99 -13.44 9.25
C LEU A 594 -49.11 -14.67 9.46
N GLN A 595 -49.68 -15.77 9.98
CA GLN A 595 -48.93 -17.00 10.22
C GLN A 595 -48.30 -17.56 8.94
N LYS A 596 -49.04 -17.59 7.84
CA LYS A 596 -48.54 -18.06 6.54
C LYS A 596 -47.42 -17.17 6.01
N ARG A 597 -47.57 -15.86 6.13
CA ARG A 597 -46.57 -14.88 5.67
C ARG A 597 -45.26 -15.02 6.46
N LEU A 598 -45.32 -14.99 7.79
CA LEU A 598 -44.15 -15.12 8.66
C LEU A 598 -43.43 -16.45 8.46
N LYS A 599 -44.17 -17.56 8.33
CA LYS A 599 -43.57 -18.86 8.06
C LYS A 599 -42.84 -18.86 6.73
N LYS A 600 -43.43 -18.35 5.65
CA LYS A 600 -42.83 -18.26 4.32
C LYS A 600 -41.51 -17.47 4.38
N GLU A 601 -41.54 -16.30 5.01
CA GLU A 601 -40.36 -15.43 5.12
C GLU A 601 -39.28 -16.05 5.97
N LEU A 602 -39.60 -16.58 7.18
CA LEU A 602 -38.62 -17.22 8.06
C LEU A 602 -37.98 -18.46 7.41
N ASP A 603 -38.76 -19.27 6.68
CA ASP A 603 -38.25 -20.44 5.98
C ASP A 603 -37.27 -20.01 4.86
N SER A 604 -37.55 -18.92 4.15
CA SER A 604 -36.66 -18.34 3.13
C SER A 604 -35.41 -17.74 3.76
N ILE A 605 -35.54 -16.85 4.76
CA ILE A 605 -34.43 -16.16 5.42
C ILE A 605 -33.47 -17.15 6.06
N CYS A 606 -33.99 -18.11 6.83
CA CYS A 606 -33.20 -19.12 7.51
C CYS A 606 -32.59 -20.15 6.54
N GLY A 607 -33.38 -20.54 5.52
CA GLY A 607 -32.93 -21.50 4.50
C GLY A 607 -31.75 -21.02 3.65
N HIS A 608 -31.64 -19.70 3.46
CA HIS A 608 -30.51 -19.06 2.74
C HIS A 608 -29.40 -18.57 3.70
N GLY A 609 -29.54 -18.79 5.02
CA GLY A 609 -28.50 -18.39 5.98
C GLY A 609 -28.49 -16.89 6.35
N TYR A 610 -29.53 -16.13 6.01
CA TYR A 610 -29.59 -14.68 6.26
C TYR A 610 -30.05 -14.29 7.67
N ALA A 611 -30.35 -15.26 8.53
CA ALA A 611 -30.80 -15.00 9.90
C ALA A 611 -29.81 -14.15 10.71
N VAL A 612 -28.52 -14.33 10.47
CA VAL A 612 -27.46 -13.54 11.13
C VAL A 612 -27.60 -12.06 10.83
N LEU A 613 -27.89 -11.68 9.59
CA LEU A 613 -28.05 -10.28 9.16
C LEU A 613 -29.22 -9.62 9.88
N TYR A 614 -30.36 -10.34 9.99
CA TYR A 614 -31.52 -9.86 10.72
C TYR A 614 -31.22 -9.68 12.22
N VAL A 615 -30.58 -10.65 12.86
CA VAL A 615 -30.23 -10.55 14.29
C VAL A 615 -29.29 -9.39 14.57
N ILE A 616 -28.31 -9.14 13.69
CA ILE A 616 -27.44 -7.96 13.79
C ILE A 616 -28.28 -6.69 13.74
N ALA A 617 -29.15 -6.55 12.74
CA ALA A 617 -30.00 -5.38 12.58
C ALA A 617 -30.92 -5.18 13.80
N VAL A 618 -31.54 -6.25 14.31
CA VAL A 618 -32.34 -6.22 15.54
C VAL A 618 -31.54 -5.67 16.72
N ARG A 619 -30.34 -6.17 16.94
CA ARG A 619 -29.48 -5.74 18.05
C ARG A 619 -29.06 -4.28 17.93
N LEU A 620 -28.70 -3.82 16.72
CA LEU A 620 -28.31 -2.43 16.44
C LEU A 620 -29.48 -1.47 16.69
N VAL A 621 -30.69 -1.82 16.20
CA VAL A 621 -31.90 -1.02 16.40
C VAL A 621 -32.27 -0.99 17.89
N ALA A 622 -32.27 -2.13 18.58
CA ALA A 622 -32.55 -2.21 20.01
C ALA A 622 -31.55 -1.37 20.85
N TYR A 623 -30.25 -1.39 20.49
CA TYR A 623 -29.24 -0.58 21.15
C TYR A 623 -29.50 0.93 21.00
N SER A 624 -29.83 1.39 19.78
CA SER A 624 -30.16 2.78 19.53
C SER A 624 -31.41 3.24 20.26
N ASN A 625 -32.49 2.40 20.24
CA ASN A 625 -33.75 2.66 20.92
C ASN A 625 -33.55 2.73 22.45
N ALA A 626 -32.71 1.86 23.02
CA ALA A 626 -32.36 1.89 24.44
C ALA A 626 -31.62 3.18 24.82
N GLY A 627 -30.87 3.78 23.90
CA GLY A 627 -30.25 5.09 24.03
C GLY A 627 -31.21 6.26 23.82
N GLY A 628 -32.48 6.00 23.56
CA GLY A 628 -33.52 7.02 23.34
C GLY A 628 -33.56 7.59 21.92
N TYR A 629 -32.90 6.94 20.95
CA TYR A 629 -32.90 7.38 19.56
C TYR A 629 -33.55 6.32 18.67
N GLN A 630 -34.71 6.67 18.12
CA GLN A 630 -35.40 5.80 17.18
C GLN A 630 -34.60 5.60 15.91
N VAL A 631 -34.78 4.47 15.23
CA VAL A 631 -34.11 4.11 13.99
C VAL A 631 -35.12 4.02 12.88
N GLY A 632 -34.85 4.70 11.77
CA GLY A 632 -35.67 4.57 10.57
C GLY A 632 -35.10 3.49 9.65
N SER A 633 -35.95 2.55 9.24
CA SER A 633 -35.58 1.61 8.17
C SER A 633 -35.64 2.30 6.80
N ARG A 634 -34.77 1.87 5.88
CA ARG A 634 -34.68 2.45 4.54
C ARG A 634 -34.66 1.35 3.49
N GLY A 635 -35.23 1.65 2.32
CA GLY A 635 -35.17 0.75 1.17
C GLY A 635 -36.08 -0.47 1.28
N SER A 636 -35.67 -1.58 0.67
CA SER A 636 -36.53 -2.76 0.49
C SER A 636 -36.76 -3.59 1.76
N VAL A 637 -36.08 -3.32 2.87
CA VAL A 637 -36.29 -4.04 4.15
C VAL A 637 -37.74 -3.86 4.68
N GLY A 638 -38.38 -2.75 4.39
CA GLY A 638 -39.79 -2.51 4.74
C GLY A 638 -40.80 -3.48 4.10
N SER A 639 -40.39 -4.29 3.13
CA SER A 639 -41.23 -5.34 2.54
C SER A 639 -41.21 -6.67 3.32
N SER A 640 -40.36 -6.80 4.33
CA SER A 640 -40.29 -8.00 5.17
C SER A 640 -41.14 -7.89 6.43
N ALA A 641 -42.15 -8.74 6.56
CA ALA A 641 -42.95 -8.87 7.79
C ALA A 641 -42.05 -9.37 8.95
N VAL A 642 -41.09 -10.24 8.70
CA VAL A 642 -40.13 -10.66 9.71
C VAL A 642 -39.31 -9.48 10.21
N ALA A 643 -38.89 -8.53 9.33
CA ALA A 643 -38.14 -7.34 9.77
C ALA A 643 -39.02 -6.45 10.69
N HIS A 644 -40.34 -6.33 10.40
CA HIS A 644 -41.26 -5.61 11.26
C HIS A 644 -41.43 -6.32 12.63
N PHE A 645 -41.74 -7.60 12.63
CA PHE A 645 -42.02 -8.34 13.88
C PHE A 645 -40.76 -8.68 14.68
N SER A 646 -39.57 -8.67 14.07
CA SER A 646 -38.34 -8.77 14.82
C SER A 646 -37.85 -7.42 15.40
N GLY A 647 -38.45 -6.30 14.99
CA GLY A 647 -38.14 -4.96 15.52
C GLY A 647 -37.10 -4.20 14.72
N ILE A 648 -36.82 -4.59 13.47
CA ILE A 648 -35.92 -3.87 12.57
C ILE A 648 -36.63 -2.69 11.90
N SER A 649 -37.84 -2.92 11.40
CA SER A 649 -38.61 -1.94 10.61
C SER A 649 -39.92 -1.60 11.29
N GLU A 650 -40.26 -0.33 11.26
CA GLU A 650 -41.58 0.17 11.65
C GLU A 650 -42.68 -0.11 10.60
N VAL A 651 -42.30 -0.47 9.39
CA VAL A 651 -43.22 -0.71 8.27
C VAL A 651 -43.85 -2.10 8.39
N ASN A 652 -45.18 -2.12 8.52
CA ASN A 652 -45.96 -3.35 8.47
C ASN A 652 -46.33 -3.70 7.02
N SER A 653 -45.60 -4.64 6.41
CA SER A 653 -45.74 -5.04 5.01
C SER A 653 -46.96 -5.95 4.74
N MET A 654 -47.73 -6.25 5.76
CA MET A 654 -48.97 -7.07 5.63
C MET A 654 -50.03 -6.34 4.82
N PRO A 655 -51.03 -7.06 4.27
CA PRO A 655 -52.19 -6.43 3.64
C PRO A 655 -52.94 -5.47 4.57
N PRO A 656 -53.68 -4.47 4.05
CA PRO A 656 -54.46 -3.53 4.84
C PRO A 656 -55.44 -4.24 5.80
N HIS A 657 -55.45 -3.80 7.05
CA HIS A 657 -56.32 -4.40 8.07
C HIS A 657 -56.58 -3.49 9.26
N TYR A 658 -57.66 -3.80 9.95
CA TYR A 658 -57.94 -3.25 11.26
C TYR A 658 -57.42 -4.17 12.36
N LEU A 659 -56.85 -3.62 13.40
CA LEU A 659 -56.34 -4.33 14.57
C LEU A 659 -56.87 -3.67 15.85
N CYS A 660 -57.51 -4.45 16.71
CA CYS A 660 -57.95 -3.96 18.00
C CYS A 660 -56.81 -3.98 19.02
N PRO A 661 -56.35 -2.84 19.56
CA PRO A 661 -55.25 -2.82 20.53
C PRO A 661 -55.60 -3.52 21.86
N ASN A 662 -56.90 -3.66 22.17
CA ASN A 662 -57.40 -4.23 23.43
C ASN A 662 -57.57 -5.75 23.36
N CYS A 663 -58.41 -6.25 22.44
CA CYS A 663 -58.77 -7.68 22.37
C CYS A 663 -58.05 -8.45 21.26
N LYS A 664 -57.20 -7.78 20.48
CA LYS A 664 -56.39 -8.33 19.38
C LYS A 664 -57.21 -8.87 18.20
N HIS A 665 -58.51 -8.57 18.16
CA HIS A 665 -59.37 -8.87 17.00
C HIS A 665 -58.82 -8.15 15.76
N SER A 666 -58.63 -8.85 14.64
CA SER A 666 -58.17 -8.28 13.37
C SER A 666 -59.13 -8.57 12.23
N GLU A 667 -59.28 -7.59 11.33
CA GLU A 667 -60.09 -7.72 10.12
C GLU A 667 -59.26 -7.33 8.90
N TRP A 668 -59.00 -8.29 8.02
CA TRP A 668 -58.17 -8.13 6.84
C TRP A 668 -58.99 -7.65 5.64
N ILE A 669 -58.55 -6.59 4.96
CA ILE A 669 -59.23 -5.98 3.82
C ILE A 669 -58.56 -6.47 2.53
N ASN A 670 -59.38 -7.00 1.64
CA ASN A 670 -58.96 -7.43 0.30
C ASN A 670 -60.12 -7.14 -0.67
N ASP A 671 -60.41 -5.87 -0.84
CA ASP A 671 -61.53 -5.40 -1.65
C ASP A 671 -61.10 -4.88 -3.03
N GLY A 672 -59.77 -4.86 -3.33
CA GLY A 672 -59.22 -4.34 -4.59
C GLY A 672 -59.32 -2.82 -4.72
N ILE A 673 -59.70 -2.11 -3.63
CA ILE A 673 -59.83 -0.65 -3.56
C ILE A 673 -58.82 -0.04 -2.61
N HIS A 674 -58.65 -0.62 -1.43
CA HIS A 674 -57.74 -0.14 -0.41
C HIS A 674 -56.45 -0.96 -0.47
N PHE A 675 -55.35 -0.31 -0.79
CA PHE A 675 -53.99 -0.91 -0.88
C PHE A 675 -53.10 -0.50 0.30
N ASP A 676 -53.58 0.43 1.14
CA ASP A 676 -52.86 0.90 2.32
C ASP A 676 -53.82 0.98 3.52
N GLY A 677 -53.34 0.54 4.70
CA GLY A 677 -54.14 0.57 5.92
C GLY A 677 -54.51 1.99 6.33
N PHE A 678 -53.69 3.00 6.03
CA PHE A 678 -54.01 4.40 6.35
C PHE A 678 -55.13 5.00 5.54
N ASP A 679 -55.53 4.39 4.43
CA ASP A 679 -56.71 4.78 3.64
C ASP A 679 -58.04 4.26 4.24
N LEU A 680 -57.93 3.36 5.25
CA LEU A 680 -59.10 2.78 5.87
C LEU A 680 -59.79 3.77 6.82
N PRO A 681 -61.15 3.89 6.74
CA PRO A 681 -61.86 4.79 7.63
C PRO A 681 -61.85 4.30 9.08
N ASP A 682 -62.00 5.24 10.02
CA ASP A 682 -62.05 4.94 11.44
C ASP A 682 -63.15 3.92 11.77
N LYS A 683 -62.86 2.90 12.58
CA LYS A 683 -63.79 1.83 12.95
C LYS A 683 -63.59 1.42 14.41
N ASN A 684 -64.70 1.09 15.06
CA ASN A 684 -64.65 0.47 16.39
C ASN A 684 -64.73 -1.06 16.30
N CYS A 685 -64.01 -1.71 17.23
CA CYS A 685 -63.96 -3.16 17.29
C CYS A 685 -65.34 -3.78 17.54
N PRO A 686 -65.82 -4.71 16.70
CA PRO A 686 -67.12 -5.35 16.86
C PRO A 686 -67.15 -6.27 18.09
N VAL A 687 -66.02 -6.67 18.67
CA VAL A 687 -65.92 -7.56 19.84
C VAL A 687 -65.92 -6.79 21.15
N CYS A 688 -65.16 -5.72 21.28
CA CYS A 688 -64.96 -5.01 22.57
C CYS A 688 -65.34 -3.52 22.52
N GLY A 689 -65.75 -2.98 21.37
CA GLY A 689 -66.14 -1.59 21.19
C GLY A 689 -65.00 -0.53 21.22
N LYS A 690 -63.76 -0.92 21.42
CA LYS A 690 -62.62 0.03 21.38
C LYS A 690 -62.32 0.44 19.95
N LYS A 691 -61.83 1.67 19.74
CA LYS A 691 -61.34 2.14 18.46
C LYS A 691 -60.22 1.21 17.96
N MET A 692 -60.30 0.72 16.73
CA MET A 692 -59.29 -0.10 16.09
C MET A 692 -58.19 0.80 15.49
N ILE A 693 -56.97 0.30 15.45
CA ILE A 693 -55.90 0.88 14.67
C ILE A 693 -55.95 0.30 13.25
N VAL A 694 -55.49 1.06 12.30
CA VAL A 694 -55.34 0.67 10.90
C VAL A 694 -53.85 0.39 10.61
N GLU A 695 -53.59 -0.69 9.91
CA GLU A 695 -52.27 -1.19 9.65
C GLU A 695 -52.17 -1.84 8.26
N GLY A 696 -50.92 -2.00 7.77
CA GLY A 696 -50.63 -2.77 6.57
C GLY A 696 -50.45 -1.94 5.31
N HIS A 697 -49.36 -2.17 4.59
CA HIS A 697 -48.98 -1.43 3.38
C HIS A 697 -48.96 -2.33 2.14
N ASP A 698 -49.42 -3.59 2.25
CA ASP A 698 -49.50 -4.58 1.18
C ASP A 698 -48.22 -4.70 0.29
N ILE A 699 -47.06 -4.82 0.92
CA ILE A 699 -45.78 -4.87 0.20
C ILE A 699 -45.36 -6.34 0.04
N PRO A 700 -45.13 -6.82 -1.19
CA PRO A 700 -44.66 -8.19 -1.42
C PRO A 700 -43.24 -8.43 -0.90
N PHE A 701 -43.04 -9.59 -0.23
CA PHE A 701 -41.70 -10.01 0.27
C PHE A 701 -40.66 -10.17 -0.85
N GLU A 702 -41.14 -10.55 -2.04
CA GLU A 702 -40.28 -10.73 -3.22
C GLU A 702 -39.56 -9.46 -3.64
N THR A 703 -40.03 -8.30 -3.22
CA THR A 703 -39.33 -7.02 -3.43
C THR A 703 -38.00 -6.97 -2.70
N PHE A 704 -37.86 -7.71 -1.59
CA PHE A 704 -36.65 -7.72 -0.76
C PHE A 704 -35.68 -8.81 -1.18
N LEU A 705 -36.09 -10.07 -1.18
CA LEU A 705 -35.21 -11.22 -1.42
C LEU A 705 -35.36 -11.84 -2.82
N GLY A 706 -36.15 -11.27 -3.70
CA GLY A 706 -36.44 -11.84 -5.01
C GLY A 706 -37.46 -13.01 -4.95
N PHE A 707 -37.81 -13.54 -6.10
CA PHE A 707 -38.84 -14.59 -6.21
C PHE A 707 -38.36 -15.95 -5.67
N TYR A 708 -37.05 -16.18 -5.74
CA TYR A 708 -36.40 -17.42 -5.29
C TYR A 708 -35.70 -17.29 -3.95
N GLY A 709 -35.66 -16.08 -3.36
CA GLY A 709 -34.94 -15.79 -2.12
C GLY A 709 -33.41 -15.77 -2.27
N ASP A 710 -32.93 -15.64 -3.48
CA ASP A 710 -31.52 -15.69 -3.89
C ASP A 710 -30.87 -14.32 -3.91
N LYS A 711 -31.61 -13.24 -3.76
CA LYS A 711 -31.08 -11.89 -3.60
C LYS A 711 -30.63 -11.68 -2.15
N GLU A 712 -29.39 -11.31 -1.95
CA GLU A 712 -28.87 -10.95 -0.63
C GLU A 712 -29.64 -9.75 -0.03
N PRO A 713 -30.06 -9.83 1.26
CA PRO A 713 -30.79 -8.75 1.91
C PRO A 713 -29.90 -7.54 2.15
N ASP A 714 -30.35 -6.37 1.69
CA ASP A 714 -29.73 -5.08 1.96
C ASP A 714 -30.51 -4.36 3.06
N ILE A 715 -29.98 -4.34 4.28
CA ILE A 715 -30.66 -3.77 5.46
C ILE A 715 -30.01 -2.43 5.79
N ASP A 716 -30.57 -1.36 5.21
CA ASP A 716 -30.16 0.01 5.47
C ASP A 716 -30.86 0.58 6.70
N LEU A 717 -30.10 1.12 7.64
CA LEU A 717 -30.59 1.69 8.89
C LEU A 717 -30.17 3.14 9.04
N ASN A 718 -31.15 4.04 9.23
CA ASN A 718 -30.92 5.45 9.51
C ASN A 718 -30.90 5.69 11.02
N PHE A 719 -29.73 5.87 11.59
CA PHE A 719 -29.52 6.25 12.99
C PHE A 719 -29.49 7.77 13.13
N SER A 720 -29.72 8.27 14.35
CA SER A 720 -29.44 9.68 14.64
C SER A 720 -27.96 9.99 14.39
N GLY A 721 -27.67 11.07 13.66
CA GLY A 721 -26.31 11.54 13.44
C GLY A 721 -25.54 11.81 14.74
N MET A 722 -26.25 12.17 15.81
CA MET A 722 -25.67 12.37 17.15
C MET A 722 -25.34 11.07 17.88
N TYR A 723 -25.97 9.95 17.50
CA TYR A 723 -25.80 8.65 18.17
C TYR A 723 -25.05 7.61 17.31
N GLN A 724 -24.82 7.90 16.04
CA GLN A 724 -24.17 7.00 15.06
C GLN A 724 -22.82 6.44 15.57
N SER A 725 -22.00 7.29 16.20
CA SER A 725 -20.70 6.85 16.72
C SER A 725 -20.80 5.81 17.84
N HIS A 726 -21.91 5.81 18.61
CA HIS A 726 -22.18 4.81 19.63
C HIS A 726 -22.59 3.48 19.00
N VAL A 727 -23.37 3.54 17.92
CA VAL A 727 -23.76 2.35 17.17
C VAL A 727 -22.54 1.69 16.53
N HIS A 728 -21.67 2.47 15.89
CA HIS A 728 -20.40 1.95 15.34
C HIS A 728 -19.54 1.25 16.40
N ARG A 729 -19.45 1.82 17.60
CA ARG A 729 -18.72 1.20 18.73
C ARG A 729 -19.40 -0.10 19.18
N TYR A 730 -20.73 -0.11 19.22
CA TYR A 730 -21.47 -1.33 19.57
C TYR A 730 -21.27 -2.44 18.56
N THR A 731 -21.14 -2.11 17.27
CA THR A 731 -20.78 -3.08 16.23
C THR A 731 -19.40 -3.68 16.49
N GLU A 732 -18.41 -2.85 16.91
CA GLU A 732 -17.10 -3.34 17.36
C GLU A 732 -17.20 -4.25 18.60
N GLU A 733 -18.13 -3.98 19.54
CA GLU A 733 -18.37 -4.82 20.72
C GLU A 733 -19.01 -6.18 20.35
N LEU A 734 -19.88 -6.19 19.31
CA LEU A 734 -20.55 -7.41 18.86
C LEU A 734 -19.60 -8.41 18.18
N PHE A 735 -18.62 -7.93 17.41
CA PHE A 735 -17.77 -8.76 16.53
C PHE A 735 -16.29 -8.74 16.89
N GLY A 736 -15.87 -7.93 17.85
CA GLY A 736 -14.46 -7.67 18.14
C GLY A 736 -13.91 -6.48 17.32
N LYS A 737 -13.19 -5.61 17.98
CA LYS A 737 -12.62 -4.40 17.37
C LYS A 737 -11.65 -4.70 16.22
N GLU A 738 -11.00 -5.85 16.28
CA GLU A 738 -10.07 -6.37 15.29
C GLU A 738 -10.75 -6.90 14.02
N ASN A 739 -12.07 -7.10 14.07
CA ASN A 739 -12.87 -7.68 12.97
C ASN A 739 -13.80 -6.67 12.31
N VAL A 740 -13.85 -5.44 12.79
CA VAL A 740 -14.75 -4.40 12.27
C VAL A 740 -13.96 -3.20 11.77
N PHE A 741 -14.21 -2.84 10.52
CA PHE A 741 -13.51 -1.74 9.84
C PHE A 741 -14.51 -0.84 9.12
N LYS A 742 -14.25 0.45 9.07
CA LYS A 742 -15.02 1.31 8.19
C LYS A 742 -14.71 1.00 6.73
N ALA A 743 -15.72 1.07 5.88
CA ALA A 743 -15.53 0.91 4.45
C ALA A 743 -14.71 2.09 3.89
N GLY A 744 -13.65 1.81 3.17
CA GLY A 744 -12.82 2.82 2.52
C GLY A 744 -13.44 3.35 1.23
N THR A 745 -13.07 4.57 0.86
CA THR A 745 -13.38 5.17 -0.44
C THR A 745 -12.12 5.72 -1.09
N VAL A 746 -12.08 5.72 -2.41
CA VAL A 746 -10.99 6.33 -3.20
C VAL A 746 -11.58 7.47 -4.01
N SER A 747 -11.03 8.66 -3.82
CA SER A 747 -11.45 9.85 -4.55
C SER A 747 -10.46 10.16 -5.67
N GLY A 748 -10.92 10.04 -6.92
CA GLY A 748 -10.22 10.51 -8.10
C GLY A 748 -10.44 11.99 -8.36
N LEU A 749 -9.59 12.57 -9.20
CA LEU A 749 -9.78 13.93 -9.72
C LEU A 749 -11.10 14.01 -10.46
N GLN A 750 -11.93 14.96 -10.05
CA GLN A 750 -13.18 15.30 -10.70
C GLN A 750 -12.93 16.33 -11.83
N ASP A 751 -13.81 16.37 -12.81
CA ASP A 751 -13.70 17.25 -14.00
C ASP A 751 -13.41 18.70 -13.66
N LYS A 752 -14.10 19.28 -12.67
CA LYS A 752 -13.87 20.69 -12.24
C LYS A 752 -12.44 20.90 -11.72
N THR A 753 -11.90 19.94 -10.98
CA THR A 753 -10.54 20.04 -10.45
C THR A 753 -9.52 19.83 -11.55
N ALA A 754 -9.73 18.83 -12.42
CA ALA A 754 -8.88 18.58 -13.58
C ALA A 754 -8.85 19.80 -14.52
N TYR A 755 -10.01 20.42 -14.74
CA TYR A 755 -10.09 21.68 -15.53
C TYR A 755 -9.22 22.78 -14.94
N GLY A 756 -9.21 22.96 -13.61
CA GLY A 756 -8.33 23.92 -12.95
C GLY A 756 -6.84 23.66 -13.22
N TYR A 757 -6.41 22.40 -13.16
CA TYR A 757 -5.03 21.98 -13.49
C TYR A 757 -4.70 22.28 -14.95
N VAL A 758 -5.58 21.94 -15.88
CA VAL A 758 -5.39 22.16 -17.32
C VAL A 758 -5.30 23.66 -17.63
N LYS A 759 -6.22 24.48 -17.10
CA LYS A 759 -6.19 25.92 -17.30
C LYS A 759 -4.90 26.55 -16.80
N LYS A 760 -4.50 26.22 -15.56
CA LYS A 760 -3.24 26.72 -15.00
C LYS A 760 -2.03 26.31 -15.84
N TYR A 761 -1.99 25.04 -16.28
CA TYR A 761 -0.92 24.50 -17.13
C TYR A 761 -0.78 25.30 -18.45
N LEU A 762 -1.91 25.56 -19.13
CA LEU A 762 -1.94 26.30 -20.38
C LEU A 762 -1.56 27.78 -20.18
N GLU A 763 -2.09 28.45 -19.16
CA GLU A 763 -1.81 29.83 -18.82
C GLU A 763 -0.33 30.06 -18.51
N GLU A 764 0.28 29.21 -17.67
CA GLU A 764 1.71 29.30 -17.31
C GLU A 764 2.64 29.15 -18.52
N ARG A 765 2.17 28.53 -19.60
CA ARG A 765 2.90 28.30 -20.86
C ARG A 765 2.50 29.25 -22.00
N GLY A 766 1.57 30.16 -21.71
CA GLY A 766 1.05 31.09 -22.74
C GLY A 766 0.37 30.38 -23.90
N LYS A 767 -0.14 29.16 -23.69
CA LYS A 767 -0.83 28.35 -24.70
C LYS A 767 -2.32 28.63 -24.69
N THR A 768 -2.88 28.93 -25.84
CA THR A 768 -4.32 29.00 -26.06
C THR A 768 -4.73 27.83 -26.95
N VAL A 769 -5.65 27.02 -26.50
CA VAL A 769 -6.20 25.88 -27.23
C VAL A 769 -7.70 26.04 -27.34
N ASN A 770 -8.33 25.32 -28.29
CA ASN A 770 -9.78 25.30 -28.41
C ASN A 770 -10.43 24.46 -27.30
N ARG A 771 -11.74 24.58 -27.15
CA ARG A 771 -12.49 23.90 -26.10
C ARG A 771 -12.45 22.38 -26.21
N ALA A 772 -12.37 21.83 -27.42
CA ALA A 772 -12.25 20.39 -27.62
C ALA A 772 -10.95 19.85 -27.04
N GLU A 773 -9.85 20.56 -27.26
CA GLU A 773 -8.54 20.20 -26.70
C GLU A 773 -8.49 20.37 -25.16
N GLU A 774 -9.06 21.47 -24.65
CA GLU A 774 -9.20 21.62 -23.19
C GLU A 774 -9.95 20.42 -22.58
N ASN A 775 -11.09 20.04 -23.16
CA ASN A 775 -11.89 18.91 -22.69
C ASN A 775 -11.12 17.59 -22.77
N ARG A 776 -10.36 17.36 -23.86
CA ARG A 776 -9.51 16.17 -23.99
C ARG A 776 -8.50 16.07 -22.84
N LEU A 777 -7.79 17.17 -22.56
CA LEU A 777 -6.81 17.23 -21.50
C LEU A 777 -7.46 17.01 -20.11
N VAL A 778 -8.64 17.59 -19.89
CA VAL A 778 -9.41 17.39 -18.65
C VAL A 778 -9.81 15.93 -18.49
N MET A 779 -10.38 15.32 -19.52
CA MET A 779 -10.78 13.89 -19.48
C MET A 779 -9.60 12.96 -19.23
N GLY A 780 -8.43 13.26 -19.83
CA GLY A 780 -7.22 12.47 -19.62
C GLY A 780 -6.69 12.53 -18.18
N CYS A 781 -6.89 13.65 -17.50
CA CYS A 781 -6.50 13.83 -16.09
C CYS A 781 -7.56 13.35 -15.09
N THR A 782 -8.83 13.18 -15.53
CA THR A 782 -9.94 12.77 -14.66
C THR A 782 -9.78 11.33 -14.19
N GLY A 783 -10.15 11.08 -12.93
CA GLY A 783 -10.15 9.75 -12.32
C GLY A 783 -8.80 9.32 -11.74
N VAL A 784 -7.71 10.08 -11.95
CA VAL A 784 -6.45 9.82 -11.25
C VAL A 784 -6.65 10.02 -9.75
N LYS A 785 -6.22 9.07 -8.95
CA LYS A 785 -6.38 9.12 -7.49
C LYS A 785 -5.79 10.41 -6.91
N ARG A 786 -6.57 11.07 -6.08
CA ARG A 786 -6.16 12.24 -5.33
C ARG A 786 -5.99 11.94 -3.85
N THR A 787 -6.99 11.30 -3.22
CA THR A 787 -7.01 11.00 -1.80
C THR A 787 -7.88 9.78 -1.52
N THR A 788 -7.88 9.35 -0.27
CA THR A 788 -8.78 8.32 0.25
C THR A 788 -9.72 8.93 1.28
N GLY A 789 -10.80 8.24 1.55
CA GLY A 789 -11.80 8.65 2.51
C GLY A 789 -12.46 7.46 3.19
N GLN A 790 -13.50 7.74 3.96
CA GLN A 790 -14.36 6.75 4.59
C GLN A 790 -15.77 6.83 4.01
N HIS A 791 -16.43 5.69 3.93
CA HIS A 791 -17.86 5.66 3.64
C HIS A 791 -18.63 6.22 4.86
N PRO A 792 -19.65 7.06 4.68
CA PRO A 792 -20.32 7.76 5.80
C PRO A 792 -20.97 6.83 6.82
N GLY A 793 -21.44 5.65 6.41
CA GLY A 793 -22.15 4.71 7.28
C GLY A 793 -21.68 3.27 7.16
N GLY A 794 -20.86 2.94 6.17
CA GLY A 794 -20.48 1.54 5.89
C GLY A 794 -19.48 0.98 6.88
N MET A 795 -19.86 -0.11 7.54
CA MET A 795 -19.00 -0.92 8.41
C MET A 795 -18.81 -2.30 7.79
N VAL A 796 -17.57 -2.71 7.59
CA VAL A 796 -17.22 -4.04 7.07
C VAL A 796 -16.92 -4.98 8.24
N VAL A 797 -17.57 -6.14 8.27
CA VAL A 797 -17.38 -7.15 9.32
C VAL A 797 -16.66 -8.35 8.75
N VAL A 798 -15.52 -8.68 9.35
CA VAL A 798 -14.72 -9.85 9.04
C VAL A 798 -15.09 -10.99 10.01
N PRO A 799 -15.36 -12.22 9.53
CA PRO A 799 -15.63 -13.34 10.43
C PRO A 799 -14.47 -13.63 11.38
N ASP A 800 -14.74 -14.07 12.58
CA ASP A 800 -13.74 -14.36 13.63
C ASP A 800 -12.71 -15.46 13.27
N THR A 801 -13.03 -16.29 12.27
CA THR A 801 -12.13 -17.32 11.73
C THR A 801 -11.09 -16.81 10.73
N PHE A 802 -11.17 -15.54 10.34
CA PHE A 802 -10.28 -14.87 9.38
C PHE A 802 -9.72 -13.59 9.98
N ASP A 803 -8.65 -13.06 9.38
CA ASP A 803 -8.23 -11.68 9.62
C ASP A 803 -8.47 -10.80 8.38
N ILE A 804 -8.47 -9.50 8.54
CA ILE A 804 -8.74 -8.57 7.44
C ILE A 804 -7.74 -8.75 6.29
N TYR A 805 -6.52 -9.20 6.57
CA TYR A 805 -5.46 -9.40 5.58
C TYR A 805 -5.68 -10.63 4.69
N ASP A 806 -6.70 -11.44 4.96
CA ASP A 806 -7.18 -12.46 4.03
C ASP A 806 -7.99 -11.85 2.86
N PHE A 807 -8.46 -10.60 3.01
CA PHE A 807 -9.33 -9.89 2.06
C PHE A 807 -8.72 -8.62 1.50
N CYS A 808 -8.10 -7.79 2.34
CA CYS A 808 -7.48 -6.53 1.91
C CYS A 808 -6.53 -5.95 2.99
N ALA A 809 -5.76 -4.94 2.60
CA ALA A 809 -5.03 -4.09 3.53
C ALA A 809 -5.97 -3.09 4.22
N ILE A 810 -5.47 -2.40 5.25
CA ILE A 810 -6.15 -1.31 5.96
C ILE A 810 -5.31 -0.03 5.93
N GLN A 811 -5.97 1.11 6.15
CA GLN A 811 -5.30 2.41 6.10
C GLN A 811 -6.02 3.44 6.98
N HIS A 812 -5.38 4.57 7.22
CA HIS A 812 -6.05 5.77 7.69
C HIS A 812 -6.61 6.55 6.50
N PRO A 813 -7.91 6.94 6.51
CA PRO A 813 -8.48 7.74 5.43
C PRO A 813 -7.80 9.11 5.37
N ALA A 814 -7.56 9.61 4.15
CA ALA A 814 -6.84 10.86 3.86
C ALA A 814 -5.44 10.96 4.53
N ASP A 815 -4.82 9.81 4.80
CA ASP A 815 -3.53 9.70 5.50
C ASP A 815 -3.52 10.37 6.90
N ASP A 816 -4.70 10.51 7.53
CA ASP A 816 -4.85 11.10 8.87
C ASP A 816 -4.56 10.09 9.98
N VAL A 817 -3.28 9.86 10.23
CA VAL A 817 -2.81 8.96 11.30
C VAL A 817 -3.25 9.43 12.70
N LYS A 818 -3.42 10.75 12.90
CA LYS A 818 -3.79 11.31 14.19
C LYS A 818 -5.26 11.07 14.55
N GLY A 819 -6.12 10.99 13.55
CA GLY A 819 -7.53 10.70 13.74
C GLY A 819 -7.80 9.27 14.22
N GLY A 820 -6.84 8.35 14.07
CA GLY A 820 -6.89 6.98 14.60
C GLY A 820 -7.93 6.07 13.95
N LEU A 821 -8.71 6.58 12.98
CA LEU A 821 -9.72 5.81 12.27
C LEU A 821 -9.07 4.88 11.25
N LEU A 822 -9.53 3.63 11.19
CA LEU A 822 -9.08 2.64 10.20
C LEU A 822 -10.19 2.34 9.20
N THR A 823 -9.81 2.27 7.93
CA THR A 823 -10.70 1.85 6.83
C THR A 823 -10.09 0.69 6.06
N THR A 824 -10.92 -0.03 5.32
CA THR A 824 -10.45 -0.93 4.29
C THR A 824 -9.65 -0.14 3.23
N HIS A 825 -8.60 -0.76 2.69
CA HIS A 825 -7.78 -0.18 1.63
C HIS A 825 -8.49 -0.21 0.28
N PHE A 826 -9.29 -1.24 0.03
CA PHE A 826 -10.17 -1.34 -1.14
C PHE A 826 -11.49 -0.61 -0.90
N GLU A 827 -12.07 -0.09 -1.98
CA GLU A 827 -13.43 0.45 -1.94
C GLU A 827 -14.43 -0.67 -1.70
N PHE A 828 -15.47 -0.36 -0.95
CA PHE A 828 -16.46 -1.33 -0.56
C PHE A 828 -17.11 -2.06 -1.75
N LYS A 829 -17.34 -1.37 -2.87
CA LYS A 829 -17.96 -1.97 -4.08
C LYS A 829 -17.25 -3.25 -4.57
N TYR A 830 -15.98 -3.45 -4.22
CA TYR A 830 -15.23 -4.65 -4.57
C TYR A 830 -15.27 -5.74 -3.50
N LEU A 831 -15.63 -5.39 -2.26
CA LEU A 831 -15.76 -6.30 -1.13
C LEU A 831 -17.19 -6.75 -0.89
N HIS A 832 -18.15 -6.12 -1.55
CA HIS A 832 -19.59 -6.31 -1.36
C HIS A 832 -20.05 -7.77 -1.44
N ASP A 833 -19.57 -8.51 -2.43
CA ASP A 833 -19.96 -9.92 -2.64
C ASP A 833 -19.17 -10.89 -1.73
N THR A 834 -18.22 -10.39 -0.95
CA THR A 834 -17.30 -11.22 -0.16
C THR A 834 -17.49 -11.05 1.34
N LEU A 835 -17.59 -9.81 1.82
CA LEU A 835 -17.72 -9.49 3.25
C LEU A 835 -19.03 -8.76 3.54
N LEU A 836 -19.61 -9.02 4.71
CA LEU A 836 -20.78 -8.29 5.17
C LEU A 836 -20.45 -6.82 5.35
N LYS A 837 -21.27 -5.96 4.76
CA LYS A 837 -21.37 -4.54 5.06
C LYS A 837 -22.63 -4.23 5.84
N LEU A 838 -22.50 -3.46 6.88
CA LEU A 838 -23.60 -2.86 7.61
C LEU A 838 -23.66 -1.38 7.26
N ASP A 839 -24.79 -0.92 6.71
CA ASP A 839 -24.99 0.49 6.41
C ASP A 839 -25.65 1.21 7.60
N GLU A 840 -24.83 1.67 8.52
CA GLU A 840 -25.21 2.42 9.73
C GLU A 840 -25.14 3.92 9.44
N LEU A 841 -26.15 4.41 8.69
CA LEU A 841 -26.17 5.78 8.19
C LEU A 841 -26.58 6.78 9.28
N GLY A 842 -25.86 7.88 9.38
CA GLY A 842 -26.26 9.02 10.21
C GLY A 842 -27.27 9.90 9.48
N HIS A 843 -28.42 10.16 10.09
CA HIS A 843 -29.47 10.99 9.53
C HIS A 843 -30.04 11.97 10.58
N ASP A 844 -30.53 13.12 10.11
CA ASP A 844 -31.06 14.16 11.00
C ASP A 844 -32.46 13.85 11.52
N VAL A 845 -33.26 13.11 10.74
CA VAL A 845 -34.67 12.85 11.10
C VAL A 845 -34.84 12.14 12.45
N PRO A 846 -34.08 11.07 12.78
CA PRO A 846 -34.16 10.45 14.10
C PRO A 846 -33.76 11.38 15.24
N THR A 847 -32.86 12.33 14.97
CA THR A 847 -32.48 13.36 15.96
C THR A 847 -33.58 14.35 16.20
N PHE A 848 -34.24 14.83 15.12
CA PHE A 848 -35.38 15.73 15.25
C PHE A 848 -36.56 15.06 15.95
N TYR A 849 -36.86 13.79 15.65
CA TYR A 849 -37.89 13.02 16.28
C TYR A 849 -37.70 12.96 17.79
N LYS A 850 -36.48 12.66 18.25
CA LYS A 850 -36.19 12.71 19.69
C LYS A 850 -36.43 14.08 20.31
N PHE A 851 -36.10 15.16 19.66
CA PHE A 851 -36.35 16.50 20.18
C PHE A 851 -37.84 16.81 20.27
N PHE A 852 -38.64 16.33 19.32
CA PHE A 852 -40.12 16.49 19.39
C PHE A 852 -40.71 15.66 20.53
N GLU A 853 -40.17 14.50 20.85
CA GLU A 853 -40.64 13.69 21.98
C GLU A 853 -40.29 14.32 23.34
N GLU A 854 -39.13 15.01 23.43
CA GLU A 854 -38.67 15.66 24.65
C GLU A 854 -39.33 17.04 24.94
N TYR A 855 -39.90 17.68 23.91
CA TYR A 855 -40.56 18.96 24.02
C TYR A 855 -42.10 18.80 23.92
#